data_9eb74125edecbe0543c2f0264be7418e
#
_entry.id   9eb74125edecbe0543c2f0264be7418e
#
_cell.length_a   1.000
_cell.length_b   1.000
_cell.length_c   1.000
_cell.angle_alpha   90.00
_cell.angle_beta   90.00
_cell.angle_gamma   90.00
#
_symmetry.space_group_name_H-M   'P 1'
#
loop_
_entity.id
_entity.type
_entity.pdbx_description
1 polymer ?
#
loop_
_entity_poly.entity_id
_entity_poly.type
_entity_poly.pdbx_seq_one_letter_code
_entity_poly.pdbx_strand_id
1 'polypeptide(L)'
;MRKFSRVIASILGLTLTLTACGGQNSSLPSMPTGSNGGPVDSSVQNTTPGKPLVSIPKLYGDLQYTDAGRRAANAPVRVSLTLRYNHQAELDRFVARISDPHSGAHRQFLTAKQFNERFAPTEAQEKQVVRELERAGFTIAKEYPNRTIVDATARTATVEHFFSTQIHSVRQGKHGDRYTNVTPATVPSSISKLVRDASLNNLVVVRTVAEQSGVESTRTAPQFPTDDQGRSVIPLGGIKPLDSTGKLVNGNFASGSLSPGWINESSTRGNYVQVTTAQSYQSTYSAFMGTLAPPEINGWASIAQEVTVPSGGKLSFWVYQGSNEGQLGYGTKYAWQAGYLLNSRGSILTTFYKTVNNTNGWVNYQVNLGAYAGQTDYIYFGCYGDGYSGTYVYQYVDDVAWAGASPSPSPSPTVAPTAAPTATPTAKPTATPTAGPTATPTAKPTASPTASPTPGSGCNNAAPDNGPLTNSDGTLATGVAKPFDFPVQHGCNGAGYTAAIAIDDPVNTSYLATYLSAAGVTQTGTVTNEAVDGGGSGDEAEVDLDVQTISGLAPGANIIVYDMGSLTDQAIEDTYNQVLTDGKATAVNSSFGGCESSDVPFADSTNSIAEQGASEGVEFSASSGDSGSNECNGSKGVSAPAGGPYFSSIGGIDFTDTSAGVLETVTMGSVDGDSGGGGVSTVFSLPSYQSGITGMITSGRNQPDISLPFFPVAVYTGGSWGEYLGTSWSSPASVAMIIEANQLHATKLGWIDPTIYSLFGSTGYSDYYTPCTSGSNGAYSCSATEYNQAAGIGAPKAWALANAL
;
A
#
# COMPACT_ATOMS: atom_id res chain seq x y z
N MET A 1 -50.21 22.06 3.84
CA MET A 1 -51.55 21.72 4.36
C MET A 1 -51.60 20.26 4.76
N ARG A 2 -52.04 20.03 6.03
CA ARG A 2 -52.55 18.74 6.62
C ARG A 2 -51.60 17.52 6.60
N LYS A 3 -51.35 16.76 7.66
CA LYS A 3 -51.65 16.72 9.11
C LYS A 3 -51.21 15.32 9.55
N PHE A 4 -50.38 15.25 10.59
CA PHE A 4 -50.47 14.44 11.80
C PHE A 4 -51.24 13.10 11.79
N SER A 5 -50.60 12.02 12.29
CA SER A 5 -51.08 11.36 13.51
C SER A 5 -50.04 10.49 14.18
N ARG A 6 -49.85 10.76 15.47
CA ARG A 6 -49.20 9.90 16.48
C ARG A 6 -50.20 8.80 16.92
N VAL A 7 -49.68 7.63 17.30
CA VAL A 7 -50.33 6.77 18.26
C VAL A 7 -49.32 6.31 19.30
N ILE A 8 -49.66 6.58 20.55
CA ILE A 8 -49.06 6.16 21.82
C ILE A 8 -49.85 4.98 22.35
N ALA A 9 -49.18 4.10 23.07
CA ALA A 9 -49.62 3.31 24.24
C ALA A 9 -49.17 1.86 24.11
N SER A 10 -48.83 1.07 25.11
CA SER A 10 -48.86 1.22 26.58
C SER A 10 -48.08 0.04 27.16
N ILE A 11 -47.54 0.31 28.31
CA ILE A 11 -46.88 -0.57 29.28
C ILE A 11 -47.83 -1.67 29.76
N LEU A 12 -47.33 -2.91 29.90
CA LEU A 12 -47.82 -3.82 30.96
C LEU A 12 -46.64 -4.64 31.53
N GLY A 13 -46.35 -4.37 32.79
CA GLY A 13 -45.41 -5.12 33.58
C GLY A 13 -46.01 -6.47 34.05
N LEU A 14 -45.11 -7.43 34.21
CA LEU A 14 -45.41 -8.61 35.01
C LEU A 14 -44.21 -8.94 35.89
N THR A 15 -44.39 -8.67 37.14
CA THR A 15 -43.57 -9.16 38.27
C THR A 15 -43.84 -10.62 38.49
N LEU A 16 -42.80 -11.45 38.59
CA LEU A 16 -42.92 -12.74 39.27
C LEU A 16 -41.73 -12.98 40.23
N THR A 17 -42.10 -13.42 41.39
CA THR A 17 -41.42 -13.51 42.66
C THR A 17 -40.36 -14.60 42.73
N LEU A 18 -39.29 -14.27 43.52
CA LEU A 18 -38.31 -15.22 44.04
C LEU A 18 -38.92 -16.32 44.88
N THR A 19 -38.41 -17.54 44.72
CA THR A 19 -38.41 -18.52 45.82
C THR A 19 -37.01 -19.06 45.97
N ALA A 20 -36.43 -18.81 47.10
CA ALA A 20 -35.13 -19.34 47.53
C ALA A 20 -35.31 -20.77 48.08
N CYS A 21 -34.42 -21.68 47.79
CA CYS A 21 -34.09 -22.81 48.65
C CYS A 21 -32.57 -23.07 48.62
N GLY A 22 -32.01 -23.12 49.77
CA GLY A 22 -30.62 -23.09 50.10
C GLY A 22 -29.88 -24.42 50.07
N GLY A 23 -28.61 -24.27 50.22
CA GLY A 23 -27.71 -25.20 50.96
C GLY A 23 -26.73 -25.98 50.09
N GLN A 24 -25.51 -25.69 50.04
CA GLN A 24 -24.43 -26.21 50.87
C GLN A 24 -23.07 -25.76 50.36
N ASN A 25 -22.24 -25.40 51.33
CA ASN A 25 -20.82 -25.08 51.18
C ASN A 25 -20.02 -26.23 50.59
N SER A 26 -19.17 -25.92 49.59
CA SER A 26 -17.93 -26.64 49.42
C SER A 26 -16.81 -25.66 49.06
N SER A 27 -15.78 -25.72 49.88
CA SER A 27 -14.57 -24.92 49.92
C SER A 27 -13.83 -24.88 48.59
N LEU A 28 -13.44 -23.67 48.18
CA LEU A 28 -12.41 -23.38 47.17
C LEU A 28 -11.04 -23.83 47.64
N PRO A 29 -10.24 -24.53 46.86
CA PRO A 29 -8.81 -24.67 47.14
C PRO A 29 -8.07 -23.35 46.72
N SER A 30 -7.23 -22.89 47.61
CA SER A 30 -6.29 -21.78 47.46
C SER A 30 -5.39 -21.99 46.26
N MET A 31 -5.25 -20.92 45.44
CA MET A 31 -4.24 -20.80 44.38
C MET A 31 -2.82 -20.82 44.98
N PRO A 32 -1.87 -21.50 44.31
CA PRO A 32 -0.47 -21.24 44.54
C PRO A 32 -0.05 -20.02 43.72
N THR A 33 0.55 -19.05 44.38
CA THR A 33 1.32 -17.97 43.75
C THR A 33 2.59 -18.58 43.15
N GLY A 34 2.63 -18.60 41.81
CA GLY A 34 3.80 -19.01 41.03
C GLY A 34 3.78 -18.29 39.73
N SER A 35 4.61 -17.26 39.61
CA SER A 35 4.92 -16.57 38.37
C SER A 35 5.61 -17.54 37.41
N ASN A 36 4.93 -17.99 36.37
CA ASN A 36 5.55 -18.52 35.15
C ASN A 36 4.66 -18.13 33.99
N GLY A 37 5.16 -17.31 33.10
CA GLY A 37 4.56 -17.04 31.80
C GLY A 37 4.31 -18.36 31.08
N GLY A 38 3.05 -18.70 30.91
CA GLY A 38 2.65 -19.83 30.09
C GLY A 38 2.93 -19.59 28.64
N PRO A 39 3.20 -20.61 27.85
CA PRO A 39 3.39 -20.50 26.42
C PRO A 39 2.13 -19.97 25.76
N VAL A 40 2.32 -19.25 24.65
CA VAL A 40 1.23 -18.94 23.73
C VAL A 40 0.53 -20.25 23.39
N ASP A 41 -0.71 -20.39 23.82
CA ASP A 41 -1.50 -21.57 23.49
C ASP A 41 -2.02 -21.39 22.05
N SER A 42 -1.27 -21.91 21.07
CA SER A 42 -1.71 -22.05 19.68
C SER A 42 -2.79 -23.11 19.53
N SER A 43 -3.40 -23.52 20.62
CA SER A 43 -4.41 -24.56 20.65
C SER A 43 -5.75 -24.04 20.13
N VAL A 44 -5.86 -23.95 18.82
CA VAL A 44 -7.12 -24.36 18.21
C VAL A 44 -7.20 -25.88 18.39
N GLN A 45 -8.02 -26.27 19.32
CA GLN A 45 -8.03 -27.50 20.00
C GLN A 45 -8.53 -28.68 19.23
N ASN A 46 -7.82 -29.72 19.51
CA ASN A 46 -8.38 -31.04 19.71
C ASN A 46 -9.15 -31.66 18.58
N THR A 47 -8.42 -32.30 17.75
CA THR A 47 -8.95 -33.49 17.09
C THR A 47 -9.16 -34.61 18.13
N THR A 48 -10.25 -34.52 18.90
CA THR A 48 -10.82 -35.71 19.55
C THR A 48 -11.12 -36.69 18.42
N PRO A 49 -10.78 -38.00 18.54
CA PRO A 49 -11.17 -38.97 17.54
C PRO A 49 -12.67 -38.87 17.22
N GLY A 50 -13.02 -38.57 15.97
CA GLY A 50 -14.41 -38.42 15.55
C GLY A 50 -14.89 -36.96 15.34
N LYS A 51 -14.07 -35.93 15.65
CA LYS A 51 -14.40 -34.56 15.30
C LYS A 51 -13.97 -34.28 13.85
N PRO A 52 -14.82 -33.60 13.03
CA PRO A 52 -14.41 -33.20 11.66
C PRO A 52 -13.13 -32.39 11.70
N LEU A 53 -12.16 -32.74 10.84
CA LEU A 53 -10.91 -32.01 10.68
C LEU A 53 -11.09 -30.80 9.77
N VAL A 54 -11.98 -30.93 8.75
CA VAL A 54 -12.21 -29.90 7.75
C VAL A 54 -13.60 -29.34 7.91
N SER A 55 -13.70 -28.03 8.09
CA SER A 55 -14.96 -27.31 8.14
C SER A 55 -15.53 -27.02 6.74
N ILE A 56 -16.74 -26.52 6.69
CA ILE A 56 -17.36 -25.99 5.47
C ILE A 56 -17.09 -24.49 5.48
N PRO A 57 -16.40 -23.93 4.47
CA PRO A 57 -16.17 -22.49 4.38
C PRO A 57 -17.50 -21.71 4.32
N LYS A 58 -17.63 -20.66 5.10
CA LYS A 58 -18.79 -19.75 5.14
C LYS A 58 -18.36 -18.37 4.71
N LEU A 59 -18.26 -18.16 3.41
CA LEU A 59 -17.84 -16.90 2.85
C LEU A 59 -18.97 -15.87 2.80
N TYR A 60 -18.63 -14.60 2.86
CA TYR A 60 -19.58 -13.49 2.94
C TYR A 60 -19.31 -12.45 1.85
N GLY A 61 -20.23 -11.50 1.68
CA GLY A 61 -20.13 -10.42 0.73
C GLY A 61 -20.03 -10.90 -0.72
N ASP A 62 -19.13 -10.37 -1.47
CA ASP A 62 -18.82 -10.73 -2.85
C ASP A 62 -18.10 -12.08 -2.99
N LEU A 63 -17.51 -12.59 -1.92
CA LEU A 63 -16.92 -13.93 -1.85
C LEU A 63 -17.96 -15.04 -1.69
N GLN A 64 -19.23 -14.73 -1.45
CA GLN A 64 -20.28 -15.73 -1.33
C GLN A 64 -20.37 -16.60 -2.57
N TYR A 65 -20.70 -17.85 -2.33
CA TYR A 65 -20.94 -18.81 -3.40
C TYR A 65 -22.33 -19.41 -3.31
N THR A 66 -22.85 -19.86 -4.43
CA THR A 66 -24.12 -20.61 -4.53
C THR A 66 -23.84 -22.05 -4.91
N ASP A 67 -24.46 -22.97 -4.22
CA ASP A 67 -24.39 -24.40 -4.52
C ASP A 67 -25.02 -24.67 -5.89
N ALA A 68 -24.25 -25.31 -6.79
CA ALA A 68 -24.67 -25.72 -8.12
C ALA A 68 -24.99 -27.23 -8.17
N GLY A 69 -24.95 -27.91 -7.05
CA GLY A 69 -25.22 -29.32 -6.89
C GLY A 69 -23.97 -30.19 -6.92
N ARG A 70 -24.20 -31.49 -6.77
CA ARG A 70 -23.10 -32.46 -6.62
C ARG A 70 -22.14 -32.40 -7.79
N ARG A 71 -20.82 -32.31 -7.52
CA ARG A 71 -19.78 -32.30 -8.53
C ARG A 71 -19.72 -33.66 -9.26
N ALA A 72 -19.45 -33.62 -10.56
CA ALA A 72 -19.33 -34.83 -11.36
C ALA A 72 -18.27 -35.77 -10.78
N ALA A 73 -18.61 -37.05 -10.59
CA ALA A 73 -17.77 -38.03 -9.91
C ALA A 73 -16.37 -38.17 -10.51
N ASN A 74 -16.20 -37.91 -11.82
CA ASN A 74 -14.92 -37.99 -12.55
C ASN A 74 -14.21 -36.62 -12.67
N ALA A 75 -14.80 -35.52 -12.20
CA ALA A 75 -14.16 -34.21 -12.24
C ALA A 75 -12.93 -34.19 -11.32
N PRO A 76 -11.84 -33.53 -11.70
CA PRO A 76 -10.68 -33.43 -10.84
C PRO A 76 -10.95 -32.52 -9.65
N VAL A 77 -10.38 -32.84 -8.51
CA VAL A 77 -10.33 -32.03 -7.30
C VAL A 77 -8.90 -32.03 -6.83
N ARG A 78 -8.31 -30.84 -6.66
CA ARG A 78 -7.06 -30.64 -5.94
C ARG A 78 -7.36 -30.55 -4.45
N VAL A 79 -6.52 -31.12 -3.65
CA VAL A 79 -6.56 -31.05 -2.18
C VAL A 79 -5.18 -30.69 -1.67
N SER A 80 -5.10 -29.94 -0.61
CA SER A 80 -3.87 -29.63 0.11
C SER A 80 -4.00 -30.13 1.55
N LEU A 81 -2.99 -30.83 2.04
CA LEU A 81 -2.93 -31.32 3.41
C LEU A 81 -1.78 -30.64 4.13
N THR A 82 -2.08 -29.82 5.11
CA THR A 82 -1.11 -29.21 6.00
C THR A 82 -0.78 -30.18 7.13
N LEU A 83 0.52 -30.51 7.31
CA LEU A 83 0.99 -31.46 8.28
C LEU A 83 1.36 -30.79 9.60
N ARG A 84 1.16 -31.51 10.71
CA ARG A 84 1.49 -31.02 12.05
C ARG A 84 3.00 -30.96 12.25
N TYR A 85 3.46 -29.87 12.82
CA TYR A 85 4.83 -29.80 13.32
C TYR A 85 5.05 -30.82 14.46
N ASN A 86 6.24 -31.36 14.52
CA ASN A 86 6.70 -32.13 15.66
C ASN A 86 7.10 -31.17 16.77
N HIS A 87 6.92 -31.61 18.04
CA HIS A 87 7.37 -30.82 19.18
C HIS A 87 6.79 -29.39 19.28
N GLN A 88 5.51 -29.21 18.91
CA GLN A 88 4.86 -27.86 18.85
C GLN A 88 5.14 -27.04 20.10
N ALA A 89 4.90 -27.56 21.31
CA ALA A 89 5.16 -26.84 22.57
C ALA A 89 6.63 -26.43 22.80
N GLU A 90 7.57 -27.05 22.08
CA GLU A 90 8.97 -26.66 22.09
C GLU A 90 9.20 -25.52 21.07
N LEU A 91 8.52 -25.57 19.92
CA LEU A 91 8.55 -24.50 18.91
C LEU A 91 7.97 -23.22 19.51
N ASP A 92 6.78 -23.27 20.12
CA ASP A 92 6.13 -22.12 20.77
C ASP A 92 7.10 -21.44 21.75
N ARG A 93 7.72 -22.24 22.64
CA ARG A 93 8.70 -21.72 23.61
C ARG A 93 9.98 -21.21 22.95
N PHE A 94 10.39 -21.82 21.84
CA PHE A 94 11.56 -21.38 21.10
C PHE A 94 11.28 -20.00 20.46
N VAL A 95 10.17 -19.85 19.74
CA VAL A 95 9.77 -18.59 19.11
C VAL A 95 9.60 -17.50 20.17
N ALA A 96 8.85 -17.75 21.24
CA ALA A 96 8.69 -16.78 22.32
C ALA A 96 10.03 -16.31 22.90
N ARG A 97 11.02 -17.22 23.03
CA ARG A 97 12.34 -16.88 23.58
C ARG A 97 13.20 -16.06 22.63
N ILE A 98 13.16 -16.35 21.31
CA ILE A 98 13.98 -15.62 20.34
C ILE A 98 13.38 -14.26 19.98
N SER A 99 12.08 -14.09 20.21
CA SER A 99 11.38 -12.82 19.95
C SER A 99 11.29 -11.92 21.18
N ASP A 100 11.65 -12.43 22.38
CA ASP A 100 11.73 -11.61 23.59
C ASP A 100 13.00 -10.74 23.57
N PRO A 101 12.86 -9.38 23.51
CA PRO A 101 14.01 -8.48 23.47
C PRO A 101 14.91 -8.56 24.71
N HIS A 102 14.40 -9.11 25.83
CA HIS A 102 15.17 -9.27 27.07
C HIS A 102 15.85 -10.66 27.17
N SER A 103 15.61 -11.53 26.21
CA SER A 103 16.18 -12.88 26.20
C SER A 103 17.63 -12.87 25.69
N GLY A 104 18.50 -13.63 26.35
CA GLY A 104 19.85 -13.89 25.84
C GLY A 104 19.90 -14.69 24.52
N ALA A 105 18.75 -15.18 24.05
CA ALA A 105 18.59 -15.87 22.76
C ALA A 105 17.87 -14.98 21.73
N HIS A 106 17.64 -13.71 22.04
CA HIS A 106 16.96 -12.78 21.11
C HIS A 106 17.60 -12.83 19.73
N ARG A 107 16.78 -13.00 18.70
CA ARG A 107 17.18 -13.08 17.27
C ARG A 107 18.15 -14.24 16.92
N GLN A 108 18.20 -15.27 17.71
CA GLN A 108 18.93 -16.51 17.36
C GLN A 108 18.04 -17.44 16.55
N PHE A 109 17.78 -17.04 15.30
CA PHE A 109 16.89 -17.75 14.39
C PHE A 109 17.44 -19.10 13.94
N LEU A 110 16.53 -19.98 13.53
CA LEU A 110 16.87 -21.22 12.86
C LEU A 110 17.16 -20.96 11.38
N THR A 111 17.96 -21.79 10.80
CA THR A 111 17.94 -21.97 9.35
C THR A 111 16.79 -22.91 8.99
N ALA A 112 16.28 -22.86 7.74
CA ALA A 112 15.28 -23.80 7.24
C ALA A 112 15.68 -25.26 7.48
N LYS A 113 16.97 -25.59 7.34
CA LYS A 113 17.49 -26.92 7.65
C LYS A 113 17.32 -27.28 9.13
N GLN A 114 17.63 -26.37 10.04
CA GLN A 114 17.49 -26.61 11.49
C GLN A 114 16.02 -26.74 11.88
N PHE A 115 15.12 -25.93 11.27
CA PHE A 115 13.69 -26.10 11.45
C PHE A 115 13.24 -27.49 10.97
N ASN A 116 13.63 -27.88 9.77
CA ASN A 116 13.27 -29.15 9.17
C ASN A 116 13.76 -30.37 9.98
N GLU A 117 14.93 -30.28 10.63
CA GLU A 117 15.47 -31.32 11.48
C GLU A 117 14.76 -31.41 12.84
N ARG A 118 14.22 -30.27 13.34
CA ARG A 118 13.76 -30.19 14.72
C ARG A 118 12.25 -30.21 14.85
N PHE A 119 11.54 -29.53 13.95
CA PHE A 119 10.11 -29.27 14.08
C PHE A 119 9.26 -29.76 12.91
N ALA A 120 9.80 -29.77 11.71
CA ALA A 120 9.05 -30.25 10.55
C ALA A 120 8.67 -31.74 10.68
N PRO A 121 7.64 -32.18 9.97
CA PRO A 121 7.35 -33.60 9.82
C PRO A 121 8.59 -34.36 9.35
N THR A 122 8.82 -35.55 9.89
CA THR A 122 9.88 -36.41 9.39
C THR A 122 9.53 -36.95 7.99
N GLU A 123 10.52 -37.28 7.21
CA GLU A 123 10.33 -37.94 5.91
C GLU A 123 9.44 -39.19 5.99
N ALA A 124 9.53 -39.92 7.11
CA ALA A 124 8.68 -41.10 7.34
C ALA A 124 7.21 -40.74 7.55
N GLN A 125 6.92 -39.63 8.23
CA GLN A 125 5.56 -39.13 8.46
C GLN A 125 4.95 -38.60 7.15
N GLU A 126 5.67 -37.77 6.40
CA GLU A 126 5.25 -37.29 5.07
C GLU A 126 4.98 -38.49 4.14
N LYS A 127 5.92 -39.40 3.99
CA LYS A 127 5.76 -40.63 3.18
C LYS A 127 4.59 -41.51 3.63
N GLN A 128 4.22 -41.47 4.91
CA GLN A 128 3.01 -42.14 5.38
C GLN A 128 1.76 -41.49 4.80
N VAL A 129 1.68 -40.18 4.81
CA VAL A 129 0.55 -39.42 4.23
C VAL A 129 0.49 -39.64 2.73
N VAL A 130 1.62 -39.46 2.03
CA VAL A 130 1.75 -39.70 0.58
C VAL A 130 1.27 -41.09 0.20
N ARG A 131 1.74 -42.12 0.86
CA ARG A 131 1.32 -43.54 0.58
C ARG A 131 -0.18 -43.76 0.82
N GLU A 132 -0.79 -43.14 1.81
CA GLU A 132 -2.23 -43.27 2.04
C GLU A 132 -3.03 -42.59 0.92
N LEU A 133 -2.57 -41.41 0.46
CA LEU A 133 -3.15 -40.72 -0.68
C LEU A 133 -3.02 -41.55 -1.98
N GLU A 134 -1.82 -42.02 -2.30
CA GLU A 134 -1.56 -42.83 -3.49
C GLU A 134 -2.40 -44.12 -3.50
N ARG A 135 -2.48 -44.85 -2.36
CA ARG A 135 -3.32 -46.04 -2.22
C ARG A 135 -4.81 -45.77 -2.45
N ALA A 136 -5.25 -44.59 -2.10
CA ALA A 136 -6.63 -44.16 -2.33
C ALA A 136 -6.89 -43.71 -3.75
N GLY A 137 -5.85 -43.58 -4.58
CA GLY A 137 -5.94 -43.18 -5.99
C GLY A 137 -5.73 -41.70 -6.25
N PHE A 138 -5.04 -41.00 -5.36
CA PHE A 138 -4.56 -39.66 -5.61
C PHE A 138 -3.24 -39.67 -6.38
N THR A 139 -3.00 -38.62 -7.16
CA THR A 139 -1.72 -38.28 -7.73
C THR A 139 -1.13 -37.12 -6.94
N ILE A 140 0.07 -37.27 -6.41
CA ILE A 140 0.77 -36.22 -5.70
C ILE A 140 1.15 -35.14 -6.70
N ALA A 141 0.77 -33.90 -6.42
CA ALA A 141 1.02 -32.75 -7.27
C ALA A 141 2.30 -32.01 -6.82
N LYS A 142 2.50 -31.84 -5.52
CA LYS A 142 3.66 -31.14 -4.96
C LYS A 142 3.99 -31.64 -3.55
N GLU A 143 5.26 -31.70 -3.26
CA GLU A 143 5.84 -31.92 -1.93
C GLU A 143 6.87 -30.81 -1.70
N TYR A 144 6.94 -30.28 -0.49
CA TYR A 144 7.88 -29.22 -0.16
C TYR A 144 9.08 -29.73 0.64
N PRO A 145 10.28 -29.13 0.49
CA PRO A 145 11.48 -29.53 1.23
C PRO A 145 11.31 -29.52 2.77
N ASN A 146 10.45 -28.66 3.30
CA ASN A 146 10.11 -28.62 4.72
C ASN A 146 9.04 -29.64 5.14
N ARG A 147 8.43 -30.35 4.19
CA ARG A 147 7.46 -31.44 4.41
C ARG A 147 6.20 -31.03 5.19
N THR A 148 5.84 -29.76 5.10
CA THR A 148 4.71 -29.20 5.88
C THR A 148 3.40 -29.23 5.12
N ILE A 149 3.45 -29.31 3.78
CA ILE A 149 2.29 -29.39 2.90
C ILE A 149 2.47 -30.52 1.90
N VAL A 150 1.38 -31.25 1.60
CA VAL A 150 1.29 -32.25 0.56
C VAL A 150 0.08 -31.96 -0.32
N ASP A 151 0.34 -31.56 -1.56
CA ASP A 151 -0.71 -31.36 -2.56
C ASP A 151 -0.96 -32.60 -3.37
N ALA A 152 -2.23 -32.89 -3.60
CA ALA A 152 -2.63 -34.03 -4.41
C ALA A 152 -3.89 -33.75 -5.23
N THR A 153 -4.07 -34.51 -6.28
CA THR A 153 -5.23 -34.42 -7.16
C THR A 153 -5.88 -35.80 -7.30
N ALA A 154 -7.20 -35.84 -7.22
CA ALA A 154 -7.96 -37.04 -7.47
C ALA A 154 -9.30 -36.71 -8.14
N ARG A 155 -10.04 -37.75 -8.54
CA ARG A 155 -11.44 -37.59 -8.97
C ARG A 155 -12.32 -37.28 -7.77
N THR A 156 -13.39 -36.54 -7.98
CA THR A 156 -14.37 -36.18 -6.94
C THR A 156 -14.78 -37.39 -6.09
N ALA A 157 -15.16 -38.52 -6.74
CA ALA A 157 -15.59 -39.73 -6.02
C ALA A 157 -14.50 -40.31 -5.09
N THR A 158 -13.22 -40.20 -5.49
CA THR A 158 -12.07 -40.62 -4.67
C THR A 158 -11.92 -39.69 -3.44
N VAL A 159 -12.01 -38.35 -3.65
CA VAL A 159 -11.93 -37.37 -2.58
C VAL A 159 -13.08 -37.55 -1.58
N GLU A 160 -14.32 -37.66 -2.07
CA GLU A 160 -15.50 -37.91 -1.22
C GLU A 160 -15.34 -39.15 -0.35
N HIS A 161 -14.83 -40.25 -0.93
CA HIS A 161 -14.64 -41.48 -0.20
C HIS A 161 -13.53 -41.37 0.85
N PHE A 162 -12.39 -40.79 0.48
CA PHE A 162 -11.23 -40.65 1.34
C PHE A 162 -11.50 -39.77 2.56
N PHE A 163 -12.14 -38.62 2.33
CA PHE A 163 -12.43 -37.63 3.36
C PHE A 163 -13.81 -37.80 4.00
N SER A 164 -14.58 -38.82 3.62
CA SER A 164 -15.94 -39.08 4.12
C SER A 164 -16.86 -37.85 4.04
N THR A 165 -16.84 -37.16 2.90
CA THR A 165 -17.55 -35.91 2.66
C THR A 165 -18.32 -35.93 1.33
N GLN A 166 -18.98 -34.83 1.00
CA GLN A 166 -19.59 -34.57 -0.31
C GLN A 166 -19.00 -33.30 -0.91
N ILE A 167 -18.62 -33.36 -2.17
CA ILE A 167 -18.07 -32.22 -2.93
C ILE A 167 -19.11 -31.73 -3.93
N HIS A 168 -19.45 -30.47 -3.87
CA HIS A 168 -20.32 -29.81 -4.82
C HIS A 168 -19.55 -28.86 -5.73
N SER A 169 -20.01 -28.74 -6.95
CA SER A 169 -19.67 -27.60 -7.80
C SER A 169 -20.41 -26.38 -7.27
N VAL A 170 -19.77 -25.23 -7.27
CA VAL A 170 -20.35 -24.00 -6.79
C VAL A 170 -20.09 -22.85 -7.77
N ARG A 171 -20.88 -21.80 -7.68
CA ARG A 171 -20.71 -20.54 -8.41
C ARG A 171 -20.29 -19.46 -7.45
N GLN A 172 -19.13 -18.85 -7.71
CA GLN A 172 -18.59 -17.76 -6.93
C GLN A 172 -18.28 -16.58 -7.86
N GLY A 173 -19.17 -15.60 -7.91
CA GLY A 173 -19.02 -14.43 -8.77
C GLY A 173 -18.69 -14.78 -10.22
N LYS A 174 -17.67 -14.15 -10.77
CA LYS A 174 -17.11 -14.39 -12.12
C LYS A 174 -16.03 -15.48 -12.16
N HIS A 175 -15.67 -16.06 -11.04
CA HIS A 175 -14.62 -17.07 -10.95
C HIS A 175 -15.11 -18.42 -11.49
N GLY A 176 -14.35 -19.05 -12.36
CA GLY A 176 -14.68 -20.24 -13.17
C GLY A 176 -15.26 -21.46 -12.43
N ASP A 177 -14.76 -22.68 -12.75
CA ASP A 177 -15.18 -23.94 -12.11
C ASP A 177 -14.69 -23.98 -10.66
N ARG A 178 -15.58 -23.75 -9.70
CA ARG A 178 -15.30 -23.80 -8.27
C ARG A 178 -15.99 -24.99 -7.62
N TYR A 179 -15.41 -25.48 -6.53
CA TYR A 179 -15.95 -26.58 -5.75
C TYR A 179 -15.63 -26.41 -4.27
N THR A 180 -16.43 -27.04 -3.42
CA THR A 180 -16.19 -27.11 -1.98
C THR A 180 -16.84 -28.36 -1.39
N ASN A 181 -16.39 -28.76 -0.21
CA ASN A 181 -17.12 -29.73 0.60
C ASN A 181 -18.37 -29.08 1.19
N VAL A 182 -19.49 -29.78 1.16
CA VAL A 182 -20.78 -29.32 1.73
C VAL A 182 -21.17 -30.10 2.99
N THR A 183 -20.35 -31.08 3.38
CA THR A 183 -20.41 -31.77 4.65
C THR A 183 -19.03 -31.71 5.31
N PRO A 184 -18.97 -31.67 6.66
CA PRO A 184 -17.69 -31.73 7.35
C PRO A 184 -16.89 -32.97 6.94
N ALA A 185 -15.59 -32.80 6.77
CA ALA A 185 -14.71 -33.86 6.28
C ALA A 185 -13.79 -34.39 7.38
N THR A 186 -13.36 -35.64 7.24
CA THR A 186 -12.40 -36.31 8.13
C THR A 186 -11.30 -36.94 7.34
N VAL A 187 -10.11 -37.06 7.90
CA VAL A 187 -9.03 -37.85 7.31
C VAL A 187 -8.99 -39.25 7.91
N PRO A 188 -8.48 -40.25 7.19
CA PRO A 188 -8.30 -41.61 7.71
C PRO A 188 -7.53 -41.63 9.04
N SER A 189 -7.93 -42.49 9.94
CA SER A 189 -7.32 -42.63 11.28
C SER A 189 -5.82 -42.92 11.23
N SER A 190 -5.33 -43.54 10.15
CA SER A 190 -3.91 -43.83 9.90
C SER A 190 -3.04 -42.58 9.82
N ILE A 191 -3.59 -41.44 9.39
CA ILE A 191 -2.88 -40.17 9.20
C ILE A 191 -3.45 -39.01 10.03
N SER A 192 -4.54 -39.21 10.73
CA SER A 192 -5.24 -38.12 11.47
C SER A 192 -4.38 -37.41 12.53
N LYS A 193 -3.35 -38.07 13.04
CA LYS A 193 -2.39 -37.46 13.99
C LYS A 193 -1.28 -36.66 13.27
N LEU A 194 -1.12 -36.82 11.98
CA LEU A 194 -0.09 -36.19 11.17
C LEU A 194 -0.63 -34.97 10.45
N VAL A 195 -1.91 -34.99 10.07
CA VAL A 195 -2.57 -33.92 9.34
C VAL A 195 -3.12 -32.91 10.34
N ARG A 196 -2.76 -31.64 10.14
CA ARG A 196 -3.28 -30.50 10.90
C ARG A 196 -4.61 -30.07 10.32
N ASP A 197 -4.62 -29.87 9.01
CA ASP A 197 -5.73 -29.38 8.23
C ASP A 197 -5.69 -29.94 6.80
N ALA A 198 -6.83 -29.78 6.09
CA ALA A 198 -6.89 -30.11 4.67
C ALA A 198 -7.87 -29.16 3.95
N SER A 199 -7.40 -28.51 2.92
CA SER A 199 -8.25 -27.75 2.02
C SER A 199 -8.84 -28.66 0.94
N LEU A 200 -10.18 -28.71 0.86
CA LEU A 200 -10.97 -29.51 -0.08
C LEU A 200 -11.77 -28.61 -1.03
N ASN A 201 -11.41 -27.38 -1.12
CA ASN A 201 -12.08 -26.36 -1.94
C ASN A 201 -11.08 -25.62 -2.80
N ASN A 202 -11.55 -24.91 -3.80
CA ASN A 202 -10.80 -23.93 -4.56
C ASN A 202 -11.54 -22.58 -4.60
N LEU A 203 -12.25 -22.26 -3.52
CA LEU A 203 -12.92 -21.00 -3.37
C LEU A 203 -11.88 -19.89 -3.21
N VAL A 204 -12.19 -18.71 -3.73
CA VAL A 204 -11.51 -17.49 -3.32
C VAL A 204 -12.01 -17.16 -1.92
N VAL A 205 -11.13 -17.18 -0.94
CA VAL A 205 -11.50 -17.07 0.48
C VAL A 205 -11.19 -15.68 1.05
N VAL A 206 -10.29 -14.99 0.41
CA VAL A 206 -9.92 -13.59 0.70
C VAL A 206 -9.93 -12.78 -0.60
N ARG A 207 -9.92 -11.48 -0.49
CA ARG A 207 -9.78 -10.54 -1.60
C ARG A 207 -8.65 -9.58 -1.33
N THR A 208 -8.13 -8.97 -2.36
CA THR A 208 -7.31 -7.77 -2.24
C THR A 208 -8.12 -6.69 -1.53
N VAL A 209 -7.44 -5.83 -0.78
CA VAL A 209 -8.11 -4.81 0.03
C VAL A 209 -7.92 -3.39 -0.49
N ALA A 210 -7.10 -3.18 -1.55
CA ALA A 210 -7.06 -1.88 -2.23
C ALA A 210 -8.36 -1.64 -2.98
N GLU A 211 -9.06 -0.60 -2.59
CA GLU A 211 -10.25 -0.17 -3.30
C GLU A 211 -9.94 1.10 -4.08
N GLN A 212 -10.35 1.13 -5.35
CA GLN A 212 -10.28 2.37 -6.09
C GLN A 212 -11.20 3.38 -5.41
N SER A 213 -10.61 4.48 -4.93
CA SER A 213 -11.41 5.50 -4.29
C SER A 213 -12.48 6.00 -5.24
N GLY A 214 -13.73 5.98 -4.81
CA GLY A 214 -14.87 6.50 -5.56
C GLY A 214 -14.88 8.03 -5.67
N VAL A 215 -13.71 8.67 -5.63
CA VAL A 215 -13.54 10.13 -5.56
C VAL A 215 -14.17 10.85 -6.73
N GLU A 216 -14.42 10.16 -7.85
CA GLU A 216 -15.19 10.76 -8.95
C GLU A 216 -16.58 11.25 -8.50
N SER A 217 -17.18 10.58 -7.52
CA SER A 217 -18.49 11.00 -6.98
C SER A 217 -18.40 12.23 -6.06
N THR A 218 -17.22 12.56 -5.55
CA THR A 218 -17.01 13.68 -4.60
C THR A 218 -16.35 14.91 -5.24
N ARG A 219 -15.71 14.75 -6.42
CA ARG A 219 -15.17 15.91 -7.15
C ARG A 219 -16.28 16.88 -7.53
N THR A 220 -16.20 18.07 -7.01
CA THR A 220 -17.16 19.12 -7.33
C THR A 220 -16.55 20.08 -8.35
N ALA A 221 -17.17 20.20 -9.50
CA ALA A 221 -16.74 21.21 -10.49
C ALA A 221 -16.70 22.59 -9.83
N PRO A 222 -15.59 23.33 -9.95
CA PRO A 222 -15.42 24.60 -9.27
C PRO A 222 -16.50 25.60 -9.67
N GLN A 223 -17.07 26.27 -8.69
CA GLN A 223 -18.05 27.32 -8.87
C GLN A 223 -17.33 28.65 -8.67
N PHE A 224 -17.15 29.41 -9.74
CA PHE A 224 -16.60 30.77 -9.65
C PHE A 224 -17.71 31.78 -9.43
N PRO A 225 -17.47 32.83 -8.61
CA PRO A 225 -18.37 33.96 -8.54
C PRO A 225 -18.63 34.56 -9.93
N THR A 226 -19.79 35.16 -10.12
CA THR A 226 -20.12 35.90 -11.33
C THR A 226 -20.30 37.39 -11.04
N ASP A 227 -19.92 38.22 -11.99
CA ASP A 227 -20.22 39.66 -11.93
C ASP A 227 -21.67 39.99 -12.36
N ASP A 228 -22.05 41.25 -12.29
CA ASP A 228 -23.40 41.73 -12.63
C ASP A 228 -23.79 41.45 -14.10
N GLN A 229 -22.84 41.02 -14.94
CA GLN A 229 -23.06 40.67 -16.34
C GLN A 229 -23.01 39.15 -16.56
N GLY A 230 -22.95 38.36 -15.48
CA GLY A 230 -22.90 36.92 -15.53
C GLY A 230 -21.55 36.32 -15.96
N ARG A 231 -20.47 37.10 -15.97
CA ARG A 231 -19.13 36.62 -16.30
C ARG A 231 -18.46 36.05 -15.08
N SER A 232 -17.77 34.91 -15.24
CA SER A 232 -16.98 34.30 -14.16
C SER A 232 -15.87 35.24 -13.70
N VAL A 233 -15.67 35.30 -12.39
CA VAL A 233 -14.65 36.12 -11.72
C VAL A 233 -13.57 35.20 -11.19
N ILE A 234 -12.32 35.39 -11.63
CA ILE A 234 -11.15 34.75 -11.07
C ILE A 234 -10.78 35.53 -9.80
N PRO A 235 -10.67 34.86 -8.62
CA PRO A 235 -10.20 35.53 -7.43
C PRO A 235 -8.74 35.97 -7.62
N LEU A 236 -8.52 37.26 -7.67
CA LEU A 236 -7.19 37.85 -7.77
C LEU A 236 -6.72 38.21 -6.37
N GLY A 237 -5.48 37.81 -6.03
CA GLY A 237 -4.88 37.91 -4.69
C GLY A 237 -4.62 39.35 -4.18
N GLY A 238 -5.19 40.32 -4.83
CA GLY A 238 -5.03 41.74 -4.51
C GLY A 238 -4.02 42.45 -5.40
N ILE A 239 -4.41 42.65 -6.64
CA ILE A 239 -3.58 43.30 -7.65
C ILE A 239 -3.19 44.71 -7.20
N LYS A 240 -1.90 44.90 -6.93
CA LYS A 240 -1.29 46.23 -6.95
C LYS A 240 -0.68 46.45 -8.32
N PRO A 241 -1.02 47.51 -9.05
CA PRO A 241 -0.37 47.86 -10.32
C PRO A 241 1.13 47.96 -10.05
N LEU A 242 1.92 47.09 -10.67
CA LEU A 242 3.39 47.11 -10.45
C LEU A 242 4.10 48.07 -11.45
N ASP A 243 3.45 48.39 -12.58
CA ASP A 243 3.96 49.39 -13.53
C ASP A 243 2.81 50.13 -14.16
N SER A 244 2.71 51.45 -13.85
CA SER A 244 1.69 52.33 -14.35
C SER A 244 1.85 52.72 -15.84
N THR A 245 2.73 52.07 -16.58
CA THR A 245 3.00 52.42 -17.98
C THR A 245 2.01 51.81 -18.95
N GLY A 246 1.24 50.79 -18.55
CA GLY A 246 0.31 50.04 -19.38
C GLY A 246 0.96 49.29 -20.56
N LYS A 247 2.28 49.09 -20.51
CA LYS A 247 3.01 48.38 -21.55
C LYS A 247 3.23 46.93 -21.19
N LEU A 248 3.09 46.03 -22.14
CA LEU A 248 3.53 44.66 -21.99
C LEU A 248 5.05 44.60 -21.92
N VAL A 249 5.61 44.12 -20.82
CA VAL A 249 7.06 44.02 -20.57
C VAL A 249 7.44 42.59 -20.13
N ASN A 250 8.70 42.23 -20.30
CA ASN A 250 9.25 40.93 -19.87
C ASN A 250 8.41 39.71 -20.34
N GLY A 251 7.88 39.81 -21.58
CA GLY A 251 7.05 38.71 -22.12
C GLY A 251 7.84 37.46 -22.51
N ASN A 252 9.16 37.57 -22.66
CA ASN A 252 10.08 36.46 -22.92
C ASN A 252 10.84 36.02 -21.64
N PHE A 253 10.48 36.52 -20.48
CA PHE A 253 11.05 36.22 -19.17
C PHE A 253 12.58 36.29 -19.08
N ALA A 254 13.26 37.01 -20.01
CA ALA A 254 14.71 37.08 -20.11
C ALA A 254 15.39 37.66 -18.85
N SER A 255 14.65 38.32 -17.97
CA SER A 255 15.14 38.75 -16.66
C SER A 255 15.46 37.60 -15.69
N GLY A 256 15.03 36.35 -15.97
CA GLY A 256 15.09 35.22 -15.05
C GLY A 256 14.15 35.34 -13.87
N SER A 257 13.18 36.25 -13.93
CA SER A 257 12.15 36.46 -12.90
C SER A 257 10.84 36.96 -13.50
N LEU A 258 9.75 36.92 -12.74
CA LEU A 258 8.48 37.54 -13.18
C LEU A 258 8.60 39.06 -13.28
N SER A 259 9.39 39.68 -12.43
CA SER A 259 9.62 41.14 -12.45
C SER A 259 10.64 41.52 -13.57
N PRO A 260 10.45 42.68 -14.25
CA PRO A 260 9.30 43.58 -14.11
C PRO A 260 8.08 43.10 -14.86
N GLY A 261 6.89 43.53 -14.43
CA GLY A 261 5.64 43.47 -15.18
C GLY A 261 4.70 42.30 -14.77
N TRP A 262 5.19 41.08 -14.62
CA TRP A 262 4.38 39.95 -14.22
C TRP A 262 4.30 39.82 -12.70
N ILE A 263 3.13 39.46 -12.20
CA ILE A 263 2.88 39.17 -10.79
C ILE A 263 2.36 37.76 -10.64
N ASN A 264 2.68 37.11 -9.53
CA ASN A 264 2.11 35.83 -9.15
C ASN A 264 0.75 36.06 -8.50
N GLU A 265 -0.32 35.60 -9.15
CA GLU A 265 -1.71 35.72 -8.72
C GLU A 265 -2.30 34.37 -8.29
N SER A 266 -1.45 33.48 -7.83
CA SER A 266 -1.88 32.16 -7.35
C SER A 266 -2.76 32.25 -6.13
N SER A 267 -3.87 31.54 -6.14
CA SER A 267 -4.71 31.34 -4.95
C SER A 267 -4.27 30.14 -4.12
N THR A 268 -3.46 29.23 -4.70
CA THR A 268 -2.91 28.07 -4.01
C THR A 268 -1.67 28.45 -3.18
N ARG A 269 -1.48 27.73 -2.07
CA ARG A 269 -0.24 27.82 -1.30
C ARG A 269 0.80 26.90 -1.90
N GLY A 270 2.04 27.32 -1.98
CA GLY A 270 3.13 26.54 -2.53
C GLY A 270 3.89 27.26 -3.64
N ASN A 271 4.94 26.63 -4.14
CA ASN A 271 5.85 27.22 -5.15
C ASN A 271 5.50 26.73 -6.55
N TYR A 272 4.24 26.84 -6.94
CA TYR A 272 3.71 26.33 -8.22
C TYR A 272 3.85 27.30 -9.39
N VAL A 273 4.48 28.46 -9.17
CA VAL A 273 4.81 29.44 -10.19
C VAL A 273 6.27 29.81 -10.10
N GLN A 274 7.01 29.61 -11.19
CA GLN A 274 8.43 29.93 -11.24
C GLN A 274 8.87 30.34 -12.66
N VAL A 275 9.91 31.17 -12.77
CA VAL A 275 10.62 31.39 -14.01
C VAL A 275 11.76 30.39 -14.08
N THR A 276 11.82 29.60 -15.15
CA THR A 276 12.69 28.42 -15.23
C THR A 276 13.36 28.27 -16.59
N THR A 277 14.46 27.52 -16.61
CA THR A 277 15.16 27.10 -17.81
C THR A 277 14.79 25.70 -18.29
N ALA A 278 13.90 24.98 -17.55
CA ALA A 278 13.54 23.59 -17.81
C ALA A 278 12.91 23.40 -19.21
N GLN A 279 12.05 24.36 -19.61
CA GLN A 279 11.50 24.48 -20.96
C GLN A 279 11.51 25.95 -21.34
N SER A 280 11.97 26.30 -22.55
CA SER A 280 11.90 27.66 -23.07
C SER A 280 11.76 27.62 -24.59
N TYR A 281 11.10 28.62 -25.21
CA TYR A 281 10.89 28.66 -26.65
C TYR A 281 12.10 29.23 -27.38
N GLN A 282 12.29 30.54 -27.36
CA GLN A 282 13.42 31.20 -28.00
C GLN A 282 14.35 31.95 -27.04
N SER A 283 13.88 32.19 -25.81
CA SER A 283 14.67 32.79 -24.74
C SER A 283 15.36 31.71 -23.88
N THR A 284 16.09 32.14 -22.85
CA THR A 284 16.68 31.22 -21.88
C THR A 284 15.67 30.73 -20.85
N TYR A 285 14.60 31.48 -20.62
CA TYR A 285 13.65 31.28 -19.54
C TYR A 285 12.21 31.32 -20.06
N SER A 286 11.33 30.64 -19.38
CA SER A 286 9.88 30.72 -19.50
C SER A 286 9.21 30.81 -18.14
N ALA A 287 7.92 31.14 -18.08
CA ALA A 287 7.13 31.06 -16.87
C ALA A 287 6.43 29.72 -16.80
N PHE A 288 6.68 28.96 -15.74
CA PHE A 288 6.03 27.71 -15.39
C PHE A 288 4.89 27.96 -14.39
N MET A 289 3.78 27.22 -14.57
CA MET A 289 2.63 27.21 -13.65
C MET A 289 2.06 25.80 -13.56
N GLY A 290 1.74 25.35 -12.36
CA GLY A 290 1.10 24.05 -12.10
C GLY A 290 2.05 23.00 -11.54
N THR A 291 1.74 21.72 -11.75
CA THR A 291 2.52 20.56 -11.33
C THR A 291 2.81 19.63 -12.51
N LEU A 292 3.99 19.04 -12.55
CA LEU A 292 4.43 18.13 -13.61
C LEU A 292 3.98 16.69 -13.39
N ALA A 293 3.54 16.38 -12.17
CA ALA A 293 3.08 15.06 -11.72
C ALA A 293 1.96 15.24 -10.70
N PRO A 294 1.16 14.20 -10.45
CA PRO A 294 0.20 14.21 -9.34
C PRO A 294 0.90 14.50 -7.99
N PRO A 295 0.22 15.15 -7.08
CA PRO A 295 -1.11 15.74 -7.18
C PRO A 295 -1.12 17.03 -7.97
N GLU A 296 -2.28 17.37 -8.51
CA GLU A 296 -2.46 18.70 -9.06
C GLU A 296 -2.60 19.75 -7.95
N ILE A 297 -2.46 21.00 -8.36
CA ILE A 297 -2.67 22.14 -7.47
C ILE A 297 -4.12 22.20 -6.97
N ASN A 298 -4.32 22.68 -5.74
CA ASN A 298 -5.66 23.02 -5.24
C ASN A 298 -5.88 24.54 -5.34
N GLY A 299 -6.55 24.96 -6.41
CA GLY A 299 -6.76 26.38 -6.75
C GLY A 299 -6.00 26.83 -7.99
N TRP A 300 -5.63 28.09 -8.07
CA TRP A 300 -4.91 28.67 -9.19
C TRP A 300 -3.41 28.78 -8.93
N ALA A 301 -2.61 28.31 -9.88
CA ALA A 301 -1.21 28.68 -10.07
C ALA A 301 -1.14 29.59 -11.30
N SER A 302 -0.86 30.86 -11.14
CA SER A 302 -1.08 31.83 -12.21
C SER A 302 -0.21 33.06 -12.16
N ILE A 303 -0.04 33.68 -13.33
CA ILE A 303 0.62 34.98 -13.50
C ILE A 303 -0.30 35.97 -14.22
N ALA A 304 -0.18 37.23 -13.88
CA ALA A 304 -0.90 38.30 -14.56
C ALA A 304 -0.02 39.52 -14.81
N GLN A 305 -0.36 40.29 -15.87
CA GLN A 305 0.26 41.59 -16.13
C GLN A 305 -0.81 42.57 -16.60
N GLU A 306 -0.82 43.78 -15.99
CA GLU A 306 -1.66 44.89 -16.39
C GLU A 306 -1.14 45.49 -17.70
N VAL A 307 -1.98 45.61 -18.68
CA VAL A 307 -1.65 46.17 -19.98
C VAL A 307 -2.74 47.09 -20.52
N THR A 308 -2.34 48.14 -21.27
CA THR A 308 -3.30 48.87 -22.11
C THR A 308 -3.28 48.25 -23.49
N VAL A 309 -4.42 47.70 -23.94
CA VAL A 309 -4.55 47.07 -25.25
C VAL A 309 -4.30 48.08 -26.38
N PRO A 310 -3.31 47.83 -27.24
CA PRO A 310 -2.98 48.79 -28.33
C PRO A 310 -4.04 48.77 -29.43
N SER A 311 -4.05 49.83 -30.24
CA SER A 311 -4.82 49.86 -31.47
C SER A 311 -4.36 48.73 -32.39
N GLY A 312 -5.26 47.85 -32.78
CA GLY A 312 -4.92 46.65 -33.55
C GLY A 312 -4.78 45.36 -32.71
N GLY A 313 -4.54 45.48 -31.39
CA GLY A 313 -4.69 44.49 -30.33
C GLY A 313 -4.51 42.98 -30.61
N LYS A 314 -3.50 42.59 -31.39
CA LYS A 314 -3.17 41.17 -31.62
C LYS A 314 -2.10 40.75 -30.64
N LEU A 315 -2.47 39.91 -29.70
CA LEU A 315 -1.56 39.28 -28.75
C LEU A 315 -1.03 37.98 -29.36
N SER A 316 0.27 37.73 -29.27
CA SER A 316 0.92 36.47 -29.62
C SER A 316 1.71 35.94 -28.44
N PHE A 317 1.67 34.66 -28.22
CA PHE A 317 2.44 33.99 -27.13
C PHE A 317 2.60 32.52 -27.48
N TRP A 318 3.58 31.88 -26.81
CA TRP A 318 3.83 30.44 -26.93
C TRP A 318 3.51 29.74 -25.62
N VAL A 319 2.94 28.53 -25.75
CA VAL A 319 2.64 27.68 -24.58
C VAL A 319 3.14 26.27 -24.82
N TYR A 320 3.59 25.63 -23.75
CA TYR A 320 3.85 24.20 -23.67
C TYR A 320 3.01 23.65 -22.54
N GLN A 321 2.14 22.69 -22.83
CA GLN A 321 1.07 22.27 -21.91
C GLN A 321 1.10 20.77 -21.65
N GLY A 322 0.76 20.35 -20.42
CA GLY A 322 0.57 18.97 -20.07
C GLY A 322 -0.51 18.80 -19.00
N SER A 323 -1.29 17.73 -19.14
CA SER A 323 -2.32 17.32 -18.20
C SER A 323 -2.75 15.87 -18.50
N ASN A 324 -3.09 15.08 -17.49
CA ASN A 324 -3.74 13.79 -17.68
C ASN A 324 -5.27 13.83 -17.54
N GLU A 325 -5.87 14.96 -17.18
CA GLU A 325 -7.33 15.14 -17.08
C GLU A 325 -8.09 14.71 -18.34
N GLY A 326 -7.54 15.01 -19.51
CA GLY A 326 -8.13 14.64 -20.79
C GLY A 326 -8.08 13.12 -21.04
N GLN A 327 -7.04 12.45 -20.59
CA GLN A 327 -6.85 11.00 -20.73
C GLN A 327 -7.81 10.23 -19.83
N LEU A 328 -8.08 10.77 -18.64
CA LEU A 328 -9.05 10.22 -17.67
C LEU A 328 -10.51 10.55 -18.04
N GLY A 329 -10.76 11.26 -19.14
CA GLY A 329 -12.10 11.58 -19.60
C GLY A 329 -12.77 12.77 -18.90
N TYR A 330 -12.11 13.44 -17.96
CA TYR A 330 -12.68 14.55 -17.21
C TYR A 330 -12.76 15.87 -18.02
N GLY A 331 -11.92 16.01 -19.05
CA GLY A 331 -11.86 17.24 -19.84
C GLY A 331 -11.52 18.44 -18.94
N THR A 332 -12.14 19.59 -19.22
CA THR A 332 -11.96 20.81 -18.41
C THR A 332 -12.99 20.95 -17.28
N LYS A 333 -13.46 19.84 -16.70
CA LYS A 333 -14.50 19.87 -15.68
C LYS A 333 -13.95 20.25 -14.30
N TYR A 334 -12.79 19.76 -13.96
CA TYR A 334 -12.19 19.90 -12.64
C TYR A 334 -10.87 20.66 -12.64
N ALA A 335 -10.03 20.44 -13.64
CA ALA A 335 -8.77 21.16 -13.82
C ALA A 335 -8.56 21.60 -15.27
N TRP A 336 -7.73 22.61 -15.52
CA TRP A 336 -7.42 23.09 -16.86
C TRP A 336 -6.24 24.05 -16.91
N GLN A 337 -5.62 24.16 -18.08
CA GLN A 337 -4.77 25.30 -18.45
C GLN A 337 -5.62 26.39 -19.08
N ALA A 338 -5.33 27.64 -18.78
CA ALA A 338 -6.08 28.77 -19.33
C ALA A 338 -5.23 30.00 -19.59
N GLY A 339 -5.71 30.79 -20.55
CA GLY A 339 -5.30 32.18 -20.79
C GLY A 339 -6.53 33.07 -20.93
N TYR A 340 -6.53 34.18 -20.26
CA TYR A 340 -7.66 35.13 -20.21
C TYR A 340 -7.23 36.57 -20.36
N LEU A 341 -8.16 37.44 -20.83
CA LEU A 341 -8.14 38.85 -20.53
C LEU A 341 -9.12 39.10 -19.40
N LEU A 342 -8.66 39.69 -18.29
CA LEU A 342 -9.46 39.99 -17.12
C LEU A 342 -9.55 41.51 -16.90
N ASN A 343 -10.69 42.01 -16.40
CA ASN A 343 -10.76 43.37 -15.90
C ASN A 343 -10.13 43.48 -14.49
N SER A 344 -10.08 44.71 -13.97
CA SER A 344 -9.52 45.02 -12.64
C SER A 344 -10.25 44.35 -11.45
N ARG A 345 -11.41 43.72 -11.68
CA ARG A 345 -12.17 42.95 -10.69
C ARG A 345 -11.96 41.45 -10.85
N GLY A 346 -11.16 41.00 -11.81
CA GLY A 346 -10.96 39.57 -12.13
C GLY A 346 -12.04 38.99 -13.03
N SER A 347 -13.02 39.76 -13.52
CA SER A 347 -14.02 39.22 -14.47
C SER A 347 -13.39 38.86 -15.79
N ILE A 348 -13.68 37.66 -16.30
CA ILE A 348 -13.21 37.22 -17.61
C ILE A 348 -13.88 38.00 -18.72
N LEU A 349 -13.11 38.85 -19.40
CA LEU A 349 -13.55 39.63 -20.57
C LEU A 349 -13.54 38.78 -21.84
N THR A 350 -12.48 37.99 -22.01
CA THR A 350 -12.39 37.01 -23.09
C THR A 350 -11.42 35.89 -22.72
N THR A 351 -11.67 34.71 -23.27
CA THR A 351 -10.85 33.51 -23.11
C THR A 351 -9.94 33.32 -24.32
N PHE A 352 -8.65 33.22 -24.12
CA PHE A 352 -7.68 32.85 -25.15
C PHE A 352 -7.74 31.37 -25.46
N TYR A 353 -7.68 30.56 -24.38
CA TYR A 353 -7.92 29.12 -24.34
C TYR A 353 -8.32 28.68 -22.91
N LYS A 354 -9.04 27.56 -22.85
CA LYS A 354 -9.29 26.76 -21.66
C LYS A 354 -9.25 25.31 -22.10
N THR A 355 -8.31 24.52 -21.61
CA THR A 355 -8.00 23.18 -22.17
C THR A 355 -7.31 22.27 -21.15
N VAL A 356 -7.24 20.99 -21.46
CA VAL A 356 -6.42 19.97 -20.78
C VAL A 356 -5.47 19.28 -21.77
N ASN A 357 -4.81 20.07 -22.59
CA ASN A 357 -3.94 19.55 -23.64
C ASN A 357 -2.61 19.04 -23.13
N ASN A 358 -2.10 18.01 -23.84
CA ASN A 358 -0.70 17.62 -23.90
C ASN A 358 -0.13 18.02 -25.24
N THR A 359 0.61 19.11 -25.30
CA THR A 359 1.07 19.65 -26.60
C THR A 359 2.33 18.96 -27.10
N ASN A 360 3.11 18.29 -26.24
CA ASN A 360 4.39 17.65 -26.57
C ASN A 360 5.35 18.55 -27.35
N GLY A 361 5.21 19.86 -27.21
CA GLY A 361 5.98 20.90 -27.91
C GLY A 361 5.35 22.28 -27.73
N TRP A 362 6.06 23.30 -28.13
CA TRP A 362 5.59 24.68 -28.08
C TRP A 362 4.54 24.98 -29.16
N VAL A 363 3.42 25.54 -28.76
CA VAL A 363 2.30 25.96 -29.63
C VAL A 363 2.12 27.46 -29.56
N ASN A 364 2.03 28.13 -30.74
CA ASN A 364 1.79 29.56 -30.82
C ASN A 364 0.29 29.86 -30.83
N TYR A 365 -0.11 30.77 -29.96
CA TYR A 365 -1.45 31.35 -29.97
C TYR A 365 -1.40 32.78 -30.43
N GLN A 366 -2.40 33.16 -31.25
CA GLN A 366 -2.62 34.53 -31.68
C GLN A 366 -4.07 34.91 -31.37
N VAL A 367 -4.25 35.94 -30.53
CA VAL A 367 -5.57 36.37 -30.06
C VAL A 367 -5.82 37.81 -30.48
N ASN A 368 -6.98 38.04 -31.05
CA ASN A 368 -7.39 39.42 -31.44
C ASN A 368 -8.15 40.08 -30.28
N LEU A 369 -7.52 41.03 -29.64
CA LEU A 369 -8.07 41.85 -28.56
C LEU A 369 -8.48 43.25 -29.00
N GLY A 370 -8.64 43.49 -30.33
CA GLY A 370 -8.96 44.80 -30.88
C GLY A 370 -10.26 45.41 -30.33
N ALA A 371 -11.22 44.56 -29.87
CA ALA A 371 -12.46 45.06 -29.24
C ALA A 371 -12.20 45.76 -27.89
N TYR A 372 -11.04 45.53 -27.28
CA TYR A 372 -10.61 46.12 -26.00
C TYR A 372 -9.56 47.21 -26.16
N ALA A 373 -9.33 47.70 -27.40
CA ALA A 373 -8.31 48.70 -27.67
C ALA A 373 -8.50 49.96 -26.82
N GLY A 374 -7.42 50.41 -26.18
CA GLY A 374 -7.42 51.56 -25.25
C GLY A 374 -7.90 51.26 -23.84
N GLN A 375 -8.41 50.03 -23.57
CA GLN A 375 -8.75 49.62 -22.19
C GLN A 375 -7.49 49.11 -21.47
N THR A 376 -7.48 49.28 -20.16
CA THR A 376 -6.42 48.77 -19.27
C THR A 376 -6.97 47.57 -18.51
N ASP A 377 -6.45 46.41 -18.87
CA ASP A 377 -6.94 45.11 -18.41
C ASP A 377 -5.73 44.19 -18.11
N TYR A 378 -5.97 42.97 -17.64
CA TYR A 378 -4.92 42.02 -17.27
C TYR A 378 -4.84 40.87 -18.26
N ILE A 379 -3.66 40.69 -18.85
CA ILE A 379 -3.32 39.41 -19.48
C ILE A 379 -3.03 38.43 -18.35
N TYR A 380 -3.72 37.29 -18.34
CA TYR A 380 -3.66 36.29 -17.30
C TYR A 380 -3.38 34.92 -17.92
N PHE A 381 -2.42 34.18 -17.37
CA PHE A 381 -2.17 32.76 -17.63
C PHE A 381 -2.19 31.99 -16.33
N GLY A 382 -2.81 30.80 -16.33
CA GLY A 382 -2.86 29.97 -15.14
C GLY A 382 -3.28 28.54 -15.40
N CYS A 383 -2.96 27.70 -14.42
CA CYS A 383 -3.53 26.39 -14.25
C CYS A 383 -4.47 26.43 -13.07
N TYR A 384 -5.63 25.83 -13.23
CA TYR A 384 -6.55 25.55 -12.14
C TYR A 384 -6.56 24.04 -11.89
N GLY A 385 -6.53 23.61 -10.64
CA GLY A 385 -6.81 22.27 -10.22
C GLY A 385 -7.70 22.26 -8.98
N ASP A 386 -8.40 21.18 -8.74
CA ASP A 386 -9.23 20.98 -7.56
C ASP A 386 -8.51 20.27 -6.41
N GLY A 387 -7.22 19.96 -6.61
CA GLY A 387 -6.37 19.28 -5.63
C GLY A 387 -6.44 17.76 -5.73
N TYR A 388 -7.00 17.23 -6.83
CA TYR A 388 -7.13 15.79 -7.01
C TYR A 388 -5.77 15.12 -7.13
N SER A 389 -5.60 14.04 -6.38
CA SER A 389 -4.30 13.38 -6.22
C SER A 389 -3.89 12.54 -7.41
N GLY A 390 -4.85 12.08 -8.24
CA GLY A 390 -4.59 11.28 -9.44
C GLY A 390 -4.27 12.08 -10.69
N THR A 391 -4.33 13.42 -10.64
CA THR A 391 -4.14 14.26 -11.80
C THR A 391 -3.00 15.27 -11.67
N TYR A 392 -2.54 15.76 -12.81
CA TYR A 392 -1.62 16.88 -12.88
C TYR A 392 -2.05 17.84 -13.99
N VAL A 393 -1.74 19.11 -13.82
CA VAL A 393 -1.95 20.15 -14.81
C VAL A 393 -0.81 21.18 -14.75
N TYR A 394 -0.19 21.43 -15.88
CA TYR A 394 0.86 22.44 -15.98
C TYR A 394 0.87 23.14 -17.33
N GLN A 395 1.49 24.33 -17.36
CA GLN A 395 1.89 24.98 -18.59
C GLN A 395 3.15 25.82 -18.39
N TYR A 396 3.89 25.94 -19.46
CA TYR A 396 4.92 26.96 -19.64
C TYR A 396 4.39 28.01 -20.60
N VAL A 397 4.70 29.28 -20.38
CA VAL A 397 4.36 30.42 -21.25
C VAL A 397 5.63 31.18 -21.58
N ASP A 398 5.79 31.56 -22.84
CA ASP A 398 6.95 32.29 -23.32
C ASP A 398 6.59 33.25 -24.50
N ASP A 399 7.45 34.20 -24.76
CA ASP A 399 7.38 35.16 -25.88
C ASP A 399 6.01 35.85 -26.03
N VAL A 400 5.45 36.32 -24.93
CA VAL A 400 4.21 37.10 -24.91
C VAL A 400 4.46 38.48 -25.47
N ALA A 401 3.87 38.80 -26.61
CA ALA A 401 4.11 40.07 -27.31
C ALA A 401 2.88 40.55 -28.10
N TRP A 402 2.78 41.84 -28.32
CA TRP A 402 1.85 42.40 -29.31
C TRP A 402 2.37 42.12 -30.73
N ALA A 403 1.60 41.49 -31.59
CA ALA A 403 1.99 41.22 -32.96
C ALA A 403 2.23 42.56 -33.73
N GLY A 404 3.41 42.66 -34.31
CA GLY A 404 3.86 43.88 -35.01
C GLY A 404 4.67 44.85 -34.13
N ALA A 405 4.87 44.59 -32.87
CA ALA A 405 5.86 45.28 -32.08
C ALA A 405 7.27 44.68 -32.39
N SER A 406 8.24 45.57 -32.70
CA SER A 406 9.65 45.14 -32.81
C SER A 406 10.12 44.63 -31.47
N PRO A 407 10.88 43.53 -31.36
CA PRO A 407 11.37 43.03 -30.07
C PRO A 407 12.18 44.16 -29.39
N SER A 408 11.87 44.39 -28.08
CA SER A 408 12.64 45.30 -27.24
C SER A 408 14.08 44.80 -27.16
N PRO A 409 15.12 45.61 -27.36
CA PRO A 409 16.49 45.17 -27.29
C PRO A 409 16.79 44.66 -25.86
N SER A 410 17.20 43.39 -25.78
CA SER A 410 17.75 42.81 -24.57
C SER A 410 19.00 43.59 -24.15
N PRO A 411 19.22 43.86 -22.86
CA PRO A 411 20.50 44.43 -22.44
C PRO A 411 21.62 43.43 -22.78
N SER A 412 22.58 43.89 -23.55
CA SER A 412 23.75 43.12 -23.99
C SER A 412 24.53 42.63 -22.75
N PRO A 413 24.84 41.33 -22.65
CA PRO A 413 25.66 40.84 -21.55
C PRO A 413 27.08 41.41 -21.65
N THR A 414 27.59 42.00 -20.58
CA THR A 414 28.97 42.42 -20.42
C THR A 414 29.88 41.18 -20.45
N VAL A 415 30.65 41.04 -21.50
CA VAL A 415 31.56 39.92 -21.72
C VAL A 415 32.73 40.03 -20.75
N ALA A 416 32.86 39.04 -19.89
CA ALA A 416 34.09 38.81 -19.13
C ALA A 416 35.18 38.15 -20.02
N PRO A 417 36.44 38.45 -19.83
CA PRO A 417 37.47 38.04 -20.78
C PRO A 417 37.67 36.54 -20.83
N THR A 418 37.72 36.01 -22.04
CA THR A 418 37.96 34.62 -22.40
C THR A 418 39.42 34.20 -22.08
N ALA A 419 39.59 33.12 -21.36
CA ALA A 419 40.87 32.42 -21.21
C ALA A 419 41.21 31.63 -22.48
N ALA A 420 42.50 31.62 -22.85
CA ALA A 420 42.99 31.02 -24.07
C ALA A 420 42.85 29.50 -24.16
N PRO A 421 42.70 28.90 -25.33
CA PRO A 421 42.47 27.47 -25.51
C PRO A 421 43.73 26.64 -25.26
N THR A 422 43.59 25.57 -24.48
CA THR A 422 44.59 24.54 -24.30
C THR A 422 44.46 23.47 -25.38
N ALA A 423 45.57 23.06 -25.94
CA ALA A 423 45.66 22.18 -27.10
C ALA A 423 45.16 20.76 -26.84
N THR A 424 44.45 20.18 -27.81
CA THR A 424 43.93 18.83 -27.88
C THR A 424 45.05 17.83 -28.19
N PRO A 425 45.16 16.70 -27.50
CA PRO A 425 46.08 15.60 -27.91
C PRO A 425 45.47 14.75 -29.02
N THR A 426 46.28 14.45 -29.99
CA THR A 426 46.00 13.63 -31.17
C THR A 426 45.89 12.13 -30.82
N ALA A 427 44.87 11.45 -31.32
CA ALA A 427 44.63 10.03 -31.14
C ALA A 427 45.62 9.18 -31.97
N LYS A 428 46.08 8.07 -31.36
CA LYS A 428 46.95 7.04 -31.94
C LYS A 428 46.09 5.93 -32.57
N PRO A 429 46.47 5.33 -33.69
CA PRO A 429 45.67 4.33 -34.40
C PRO A 429 45.54 2.98 -33.66
N THR A 430 44.35 2.40 -33.76
CA THR A 430 43.97 1.09 -33.22
C THR A 430 44.42 -0.03 -34.16
N ALA A 431 44.97 -1.08 -33.63
CA ALA A 431 45.36 -2.30 -34.33
C ALA A 431 44.16 -3.27 -34.42
N THR A 432 44.05 -3.95 -35.56
CA THR A 432 43.04 -4.93 -35.90
C THR A 432 43.26 -6.25 -35.12
N PRO A 433 42.26 -6.86 -34.53
CA PRO A 433 42.41 -8.19 -33.90
C PRO A 433 42.32 -9.33 -34.90
N THR A 434 43.25 -10.26 -34.78
CA THR A 434 43.33 -11.54 -35.50
C THR A 434 42.40 -12.57 -34.79
N ALA A 435 41.67 -13.36 -35.58
CA ALA A 435 40.78 -14.42 -35.09
C ALA A 435 41.62 -15.58 -34.45
N GLY A 436 41.22 -16.00 -33.26
CA GLY A 436 41.74 -17.21 -32.59
C GLY A 436 40.68 -18.34 -32.55
N PRO A 437 41.08 -19.54 -32.25
CA PRO A 437 40.37 -20.79 -32.63
C PRO A 437 39.18 -21.13 -31.73
N THR A 438 38.20 -21.80 -32.33
CA THR A 438 36.97 -22.33 -31.75
C THR A 438 37.22 -23.25 -30.57
N ALA A 439 36.60 -23.01 -29.42
CA ALA A 439 36.63 -23.89 -28.27
C ALA A 439 35.43 -24.84 -28.24
N THR A 440 35.68 -26.06 -27.88
CA THR A 440 34.74 -27.17 -27.66
C THR A 440 33.80 -26.87 -26.49
N PRO A 441 32.51 -27.29 -26.50
CA PRO A 441 31.60 -27.02 -25.41
C PRO A 441 31.97 -27.83 -24.16
N THR A 442 32.26 -27.10 -23.07
CA THR A 442 32.43 -27.67 -21.74
C THR A 442 31.08 -27.72 -21.04
N ALA A 443 30.83 -28.79 -20.29
CA ALA A 443 29.60 -29.03 -19.55
C ALA A 443 29.19 -27.85 -18.65
N LYS A 444 27.88 -27.62 -18.58
CA LYS A 444 27.20 -26.63 -17.77
C LYS A 444 27.60 -26.82 -16.29
N PRO A 445 28.11 -25.80 -15.61
CA PRO A 445 28.31 -25.88 -14.18
C PRO A 445 26.94 -25.93 -13.47
N THR A 446 26.76 -26.88 -12.59
CA THR A 446 25.69 -26.88 -11.60
C THR A 446 25.85 -25.62 -10.76
N ALA A 447 24.79 -24.84 -10.66
CA ALA A 447 24.77 -23.63 -9.84
C ALA A 447 25.13 -24.00 -8.40
N SER A 448 26.23 -23.48 -7.91
CA SER A 448 26.56 -23.46 -6.50
C SER A 448 25.52 -22.56 -5.79
N PRO A 449 25.05 -22.89 -4.58
CA PRO A 449 24.11 -22.03 -3.89
C PRO A 449 24.75 -20.63 -3.79
N THR A 450 23.99 -19.64 -4.27
CA THR A 450 24.36 -18.23 -4.17
C THR A 450 24.59 -17.94 -2.68
N ALA A 451 25.76 -17.43 -2.34
CA ALA A 451 26.06 -17.01 -0.99
C ALA A 451 24.97 -16.04 -0.52
N SER A 452 24.47 -16.27 0.69
CA SER A 452 23.62 -15.28 1.38
C SER A 452 24.30 -13.91 1.25
N PRO A 453 23.57 -12.84 0.88
CA PRO A 453 24.19 -11.53 0.75
C PRO A 453 24.87 -11.19 2.07
N THR A 454 26.10 -10.73 1.97
CA THR A 454 26.83 -10.16 3.11
C THR A 454 25.97 -9.01 3.66
N PRO A 455 25.70 -8.95 4.98
CA PRO A 455 24.95 -7.85 5.58
C PRO A 455 25.57 -6.53 5.10
N GLY A 456 24.74 -5.66 4.54
CA GLY A 456 25.19 -4.35 4.10
C GLY A 456 25.80 -3.58 5.26
N SER A 457 26.84 -2.82 5.01
CA SER A 457 27.30 -1.81 5.96
C SER A 457 26.11 -0.94 6.33
N GLY A 458 25.86 -0.73 7.62
CA GLY A 458 24.68 0.02 8.12
C GLY A 458 24.48 1.34 7.37
N CYS A 459 23.31 1.92 7.55
CA CYS A 459 22.91 3.16 6.88
C CYS A 459 24.05 4.17 6.87
N ASN A 460 24.46 4.62 5.70
CA ASN A 460 25.37 5.75 5.62
C ASN A 460 24.58 6.97 6.07
N ASN A 461 25.03 7.67 7.10
CA ASN A 461 24.41 8.89 7.66
C ASN A 461 24.33 10.08 6.68
N ALA A 462 24.63 9.91 5.42
CA ALA A 462 24.33 10.86 4.37
C ALA A 462 22.89 10.60 3.94
N ALA A 463 21.98 11.50 4.32
CA ALA A 463 20.62 11.49 3.81
C ALA A 463 20.69 11.34 2.28
N PRO A 464 20.07 10.32 1.69
CA PRO A 464 19.98 10.28 0.26
C PRO A 464 19.13 11.47 -0.16
N ASP A 465 19.66 12.28 -1.06
CA ASP A 465 18.89 13.28 -1.77
C ASP A 465 18.01 12.54 -2.80
N ASN A 466 17.07 11.74 -2.28
CA ASN A 466 16.20 10.87 -3.08
C ASN A 466 15.00 11.64 -3.64
N GLY A 467 15.17 12.92 -3.93
CA GLY A 467 14.12 13.74 -4.51
C GLY A 467 13.02 14.11 -3.49
N PRO A 468 11.96 14.76 -3.93
CA PRO A 468 10.93 15.30 -3.06
C PRO A 468 10.07 14.18 -2.46
N LEU A 469 10.56 13.54 -1.42
CA LEU A 469 9.76 12.78 -0.47
C LEU A 469 8.94 13.76 0.39
N THR A 470 8.51 14.87 -0.18
CA THR A 470 8.05 16.03 0.56
C THR A 470 6.57 16.29 0.35
N ASN A 471 5.83 15.29 -0.08
CA ASN A 471 4.40 15.51 -0.20
C ASN A 471 3.71 15.21 1.14
N SER A 472 3.50 16.27 1.89
CA SER A 472 2.68 16.25 3.10
C SER A 472 1.23 15.81 2.85
N ASP A 473 0.83 15.72 1.60
CA ASP A 473 -0.54 15.40 1.20
C ASP A 473 -0.77 13.89 0.93
N GLY A 474 0.28 13.07 1.08
CA GLY A 474 0.18 11.62 0.99
C GLY A 474 -0.23 11.04 -0.37
N THR A 475 -0.09 11.81 -1.41
CA THR A 475 -0.60 11.47 -2.75
C THR A 475 0.23 10.45 -3.51
N LEU A 476 1.49 10.29 -3.18
CA LEU A 476 2.31 9.14 -3.58
C LEU A 476 2.67 8.37 -2.32
N ALA A 477 2.84 7.05 -2.42
CA ALA A 477 3.22 6.24 -1.26
C ALA A 477 4.51 6.73 -0.56
N THR A 478 5.41 7.35 -1.31
CA THR A 478 6.61 8.02 -0.79
C THR A 478 6.33 9.25 0.08
N GLY A 479 5.14 9.82 -0.02
CA GLY A 479 4.75 11.01 0.75
C GLY A 479 4.72 10.81 2.26
N VAL A 480 4.61 9.58 2.73
CA VAL A 480 4.65 9.26 4.18
C VAL A 480 6.06 9.18 4.76
N ALA A 481 7.09 9.12 3.93
CA ALA A 481 8.46 8.93 4.40
C ALA A 481 8.88 9.99 5.40
N LYS A 482 8.55 11.25 5.13
CA LYS A 482 8.92 12.38 5.99
C LYS A 482 8.01 12.53 7.22
N PRO A 483 6.67 12.53 7.09
CA PRO A 483 5.77 12.64 8.25
C PRO A 483 6.00 11.54 9.28
N PHE A 484 6.22 10.32 8.85
CA PHE A 484 6.44 9.18 9.73
C PHE A 484 7.92 8.94 10.05
N ASP A 485 8.80 9.80 9.55
CA ASP A 485 10.26 9.73 9.77
C ASP A 485 10.85 8.35 9.40
N PHE A 486 10.56 7.89 8.17
CA PHE A 486 11.05 6.60 7.69
C PHE A 486 12.58 6.55 7.65
N PRO A 487 13.21 5.37 7.88
CA PRO A 487 14.64 5.24 7.90
C PRO A 487 15.35 5.63 6.59
N VAL A 488 14.64 5.64 5.45
CA VAL A 488 15.16 6.17 4.18
C VAL A 488 15.56 7.64 4.29
N GLN A 489 14.89 8.44 5.12
CA GLN A 489 15.26 9.83 5.41
C GLN A 489 16.61 9.95 6.12
N HIS A 490 17.08 8.84 6.71
CA HIS A 490 18.33 8.73 7.46
C HIS A 490 19.38 7.87 6.74
N GLY A 491 19.17 7.58 5.45
CA GLY A 491 20.11 6.85 4.60
C GLY A 491 19.98 5.34 4.61
N CYS A 492 18.92 4.78 5.22
CA CYS A 492 18.57 3.36 5.14
C CYS A 492 17.56 3.16 4.02
N ASN A 493 17.93 2.48 2.97
CA ASN A 493 17.07 2.26 1.80
C ASN A 493 16.71 0.78 1.57
N GLY A 494 16.94 -0.08 2.56
CA GLY A 494 16.64 -1.50 2.49
C GLY A 494 17.68 -2.36 1.78
N ALA A 495 18.82 -1.79 1.37
CA ALA A 495 19.85 -2.52 0.62
C ALA A 495 20.35 -3.76 1.36
N GLY A 496 20.49 -4.88 0.62
CA GLY A 496 20.97 -6.15 1.13
C GLY A 496 19.88 -7.06 1.71
N TYR A 497 18.62 -6.58 1.78
CA TYR A 497 17.49 -7.36 2.29
C TYR A 497 16.41 -7.51 1.22
N THR A 498 15.54 -8.49 1.40
CA THR A 498 14.53 -8.86 0.42
C THR A 498 13.15 -8.87 1.05
N ALA A 499 12.20 -8.15 0.45
CA ALA A 499 10.77 -8.25 0.71
C ALA A 499 10.15 -9.28 -0.23
N ALA A 500 9.23 -10.10 0.27
CA ALA A 500 8.32 -10.89 -0.54
C ALA A 500 6.95 -10.19 -0.57
N ILE A 501 6.28 -10.21 -1.70
CA ILE A 501 4.88 -9.84 -1.85
C ILE A 501 4.14 -11.10 -2.26
N ALA A 502 3.20 -11.56 -1.44
CA ALA A 502 2.31 -12.67 -1.76
C ALA A 502 1.02 -12.10 -2.37
N ILE A 503 0.78 -12.36 -3.66
CA ILE A 503 -0.35 -11.77 -4.39
C ILE A 503 -0.72 -12.66 -5.59
N ASP A 504 -1.88 -12.44 -6.20
CA ASP A 504 -2.36 -13.26 -7.32
C ASP A 504 -2.14 -12.64 -8.72
N ASP A 505 -1.21 -11.69 -8.81
CA ASP A 505 -0.85 -11.04 -10.08
C ASP A 505 0.66 -10.71 -10.17
N PRO A 506 1.28 -10.79 -11.34
CA PRO A 506 2.66 -10.39 -11.53
C PRO A 506 2.79 -8.86 -11.66
N VAL A 507 3.87 -8.28 -11.12
CA VAL A 507 4.14 -6.86 -11.29
C VAL A 507 4.49 -6.52 -12.74
N ASN A 508 3.98 -5.38 -13.21
CA ASN A 508 4.39 -4.76 -14.46
C ASN A 508 5.52 -3.75 -14.21
N THR A 509 6.75 -4.15 -14.50
CA THR A 509 7.93 -3.31 -14.25
C THR A 509 7.95 -1.98 -15.03
N SER A 510 7.18 -1.86 -16.12
CA SER A 510 7.05 -0.58 -16.84
C SER A 510 6.17 0.41 -16.08
N TYR A 511 5.16 -0.07 -15.36
CA TYR A 511 4.33 0.76 -14.49
C TYR A 511 5.14 1.24 -13.29
N LEU A 512 5.87 0.33 -12.66
CA LEU A 512 6.80 0.69 -11.59
C LEU A 512 7.81 1.76 -12.04
N ALA A 513 8.41 1.62 -13.21
CA ALA A 513 9.37 2.61 -13.74
C ALA A 513 8.72 3.99 -13.93
N THR A 514 7.47 4.05 -14.38
CA THR A 514 6.71 5.29 -14.51
C THR A 514 6.45 5.93 -13.16
N TYR A 515 6.01 5.13 -12.19
CA TYR A 515 5.78 5.59 -10.82
C TYR A 515 7.06 6.16 -10.18
N LEU A 516 8.15 5.42 -10.22
CA LEU A 516 9.43 5.83 -9.61
C LEU A 516 9.98 7.10 -10.26
N SER A 517 9.80 7.26 -11.58
CA SER A 517 10.16 8.49 -12.27
C SER A 517 9.35 9.70 -11.77
N ALA A 518 8.05 9.51 -11.51
CA ALA A 518 7.20 10.55 -10.95
C ALA A 518 7.55 10.87 -9.50
N ALA A 519 7.87 9.84 -8.72
CA ALA A 519 8.29 9.98 -7.33
C ALA A 519 9.72 10.55 -7.19
N GLY A 520 10.49 10.66 -8.28
CA GLY A 520 11.89 11.10 -8.22
C GLY A 520 12.82 10.09 -7.51
N VAL A 521 12.42 8.83 -7.43
CA VAL A 521 13.15 7.77 -6.73
C VAL A 521 13.94 6.93 -7.71
N THR A 522 15.19 6.63 -7.36
CA THR A 522 16.04 5.70 -8.11
C THR A 522 16.12 4.38 -7.38
N GLN A 523 15.49 3.34 -7.96
CA GLN A 523 15.61 1.99 -7.42
C GLN A 523 16.98 1.39 -7.70
N THR A 524 17.59 0.81 -6.68
CA THR A 524 18.88 0.11 -6.75
C THR A 524 18.76 -1.38 -6.42
N GLY A 525 17.68 -1.79 -5.76
CA GLY A 525 17.31 -3.19 -5.56
C GLY A 525 16.67 -3.80 -6.81
N THR A 526 16.49 -5.11 -6.82
CA THR A 526 15.86 -5.86 -7.92
C THR A 526 14.38 -6.09 -7.64
N VAL A 527 13.55 -6.09 -8.69
CA VAL A 527 12.15 -6.53 -8.62
C VAL A 527 11.97 -7.70 -9.58
N THR A 528 11.45 -8.80 -9.09
CA THR A 528 11.27 -10.04 -9.86
C THR A 528 9.94 -10.71 -9.54
N ASN A 529 9.37 -11.41 -10.53
CA ASN A 529 8.21 -12.28 -10.34
C ASN A 529 8.66 -13.74 -10.17
N GLU A 530 8.02 -14.43 -9.24
CA GLU A 530 8.15 -15.88 -9.02
C GLU A 530 6.75 -16.48 -9.09
N ALA A 531 6.46 -17.23 -10.16
CA ALA A 531 5.15 -17.83 -10.33
C ALA A 531 4.97 -19.05 -9.42
N VAL A 532 3.96 -19.02 -8.56
CA VAL A 532 3.54 -20.14 -7.72
C VAL A 532 2.33 -20.80 -8.38
N ASP A 533 2.41 -22.11 -8.57
CA ASP A 533 1.34 -22.93 -9.19
C ASP A 533 0.89 -22.46 -10.58
N GLY A 534 1.76 -21.78 -11.29
CA GLY A 534 1.53 -21.33 -12.65
C GLY A 534 1.24 -19.84 -12.81
N GLY A 535 1.21 -19.11 -11.73
CA GLY A 535 0.97 -17.67 -11.70
C GLY A 535 -0.50 -17.29 -11.88
N GLY A 536 -0.79 -16.02 -11.70
CA GLY A 536 -2.11 -15.43 -11.69
C GLY A 536 -2.36 -14.39 -12.77
N SER A 537 -3.57 -13.88 -12.75
CA SER A 537 -4.07 -12.75 -13.52
C SER A 537 -5.23 -12.15 -12.72
N GLY A 538 -4.93 -11.66 -11.51
CA GLY A 538 -5.90 -11.15 -10.55
C GLY A 538 -6.12 -9.65 -10.70
N ASP A 539 -5.84 -8.88 -9.67
CA ASP A 539 -6.01 -7.43 -9.63
C ASP A 539 -4.66 -6.72 -9.76
N GLU A 540 -4.36 -6.26 -10.96
CA GLU A 540 -3.12 -5.56 -11.31
C GLU A 540 -2.89 -4.31 -10.43
N ALA A 541 -3.94 -3.65 -9.98
CA ALA A 541 -3.83 -2.45 -9.14
C ALA A 541 -3.22 -2.77 -7.77
N GLU A 542 -3.57 -3.90 -7.16
CA GLU A 542 -3.05 -4.27 -5.85
C GLU A 542 -1.54 -4.55 -5.90
N VAL A 543 -1.07 -5.36 -6.85
CA VAL A 543 0.37 -5.66 -6.97
C VAL A 543 1.18 -4.40 -7.28
N ASP A 544 0.63 -3.51 -8.11
CA ASP A 544 1.29 -2.25 -8.44
C ASP A 544 1.36 -1.34 -7.21
N LEU A 545 0.31 -1.25 -6.39
CA LEU A 545 0.31 -0.51 -5.12
C LEU A 545 1.40 -1.03 -4.17
N ASP A 546 1.44 -2.34 -3.95
CA ASP A 546 2.40 -2.99 -3.07
C ASP A 546 3.84 -2.71 -3.49
N VAL A 547 4.15 -3.00 -4.76
CA VAL A 547 5.51 -2.86 -5.30
C VAL A 547 5.94 -1.39 -5.35
N GLN A 548 5.04 -0.48 -5.74
CA GLN A 548 5.33 0.94 -5.80
C GLN A 548 5.57 1.52 -4.41
N THR A 549 4.83 1.07 -3.42
CA THR A 549 5.01 1.48 -2.03
C THR A 549 6.37 1.04 -1.48
N ILE A 550 6.69 -0.27 -1.58
CA ILE A 550 7.98 -0.78 -1.06
C ILE A 550 9.16 -0.18 -1.85
N SER A 551 9.07 -0.13 -3.18
CA SER A 551 10.14 0.45 -4.01
C SER A 551 10.34 1.94 -3.76
N GLY A 552 9.26 2.67 -3.49
CA GLY A 552 9.32 4.10 -3.19
C GLY A 552 9.95 4.39 -1.83
N LEU A 553 9.62 3.62 -0.81
CA LEU A 553 10.09 3.82 0.56
C LEU A 553 11.46 3.15 0.80
N ALA A 554 11.67 1.94 0.26
CA ALA A 554 12.91 1.17 0.44
C ALA A 554 13.57 0.83 -0.90
N PRO A 555 14.05 1.82 -1.68
CA PRO A 555 14.47 1.62 -3.07
C PRO A 555 15.73 0.76 -3.25
N GLY A 556 16.43 0.41 -2.20
CA GLY A 556 17.55 -0.51 -2.21
C GLY A 556 17.15 -1.96 -1.93
N ALA A 557 15.93 -2.21 -1.48
CA ALA A 557 15.44 -3.55 -1.21
C ALA A 557 15.31 -4.38 -2.50
N ASN A 558 15.59 -5.68 -2.42
CA ASN A 558 15.11 -6.61 -3.43
C ASN A 558 13.65 -6.94 -3.13
N ILE A 559 12.84 -7.05 -4.17
CA ILE A 559 11.43 -7.43 -4.08
C ILE A 559 11.22 -8.67 -4.92
N ILE A 560 10.59 -9.68 -4.35
CA ILE A 560 10.12 -10.86 -5.07
C ILE A 560 8.60 -10.89 -4.94
N VAL A 561 7.91 -10.69 -6.05
CA VAL A 561 6.48 -10.89 -6.15
C VAL A 561 6.25 -12.38 -6.37
N TYR A 562 5.69 -13.05 -5.37
CA TYR A 562 5.24 -14.43 -5.45
C TYR A 562 3.82 -14.43 -5.99
N ASP A 563 3.75 -14.60 -7.29
CA ASP A 563 2.53 -14.52 -8.09
C ASP A 563 1.82 -15.87 -8.07
N MET A 564 0.71 -15.96 -7.33
CA MET A 564 -0.12 -17.14 -7.21
C MET A 564 -1.32 -17.10 -8.16
N GLY A 565 -1.90 -18.27 -8.46
CA GLY A 565 -2.96 -18.35 -9.46
C GLY A 565 -4.30 -17.75 -9.04
N SER A 566 -4.57 -17.60 -7.76
CA SER A 566 -5.81 -17.07 -7.21
C SER A 566 -5.73 -17.04 -5.67
N LEU A 567 -6.45 -16.15 -5.01
CA LEU A 567 -6.51 -16.02 -3.55
C LEU A 567 -7.37 -17.13 -2.89
N THR A 568 -6.97 -18.37 -3.11
CA THR A 568 -7.55 -19.57 -2.49
C THR A 568 -6.68 -20.04 -1.33
N ASP A 569 -7.23 -20.80 -0.38
CA ASP A 569 -6.47 -21.40 0.73
C ASP A 569 -5.17 -22.03 0.24
N GLN A 570 -5.29 -22.96 -0.71
CA GLN A 570 -4.16 -23.73 -1.24
C GLN A 570 -3.09 -22.81 -1.84
N ALA A 571 -3.48 -21.81 -2.65
CA ALA A 571 -2.53 -20.97 -3.34
C ALA A 571 -1.79 -20.05 -2.36
N ILE A 572 -2.48 -19.53 -1.33
CA ILE A 572 -1.88 -18.68 -0.31
C ILE A 572 -0.92 -19.49 0.57
N GLU A 573 -1.36 -20.66 1.05
CA GLU A 573 -0.52 -21.56 1.84
C GLU A 573 0.72 -22.02 1.07
N ASP A 574 0.57 -22.39 -0.20
CA ASP A 574 1.65 -22.76 -1.09
C ASP A 574 2.64 -21.61 -1.30
N THR A 575 2.11 -20.38 -1.44
CA THR A 575 2.92 -19.19 -1.63
C THR A 575 3.74 -18.87 -0.38
N TYR A 576 3.13 -18.83 0.79
CA TYR A 576 3.88 -18.61 2.03
C TYR A 576 4.93 -19.69 2.27
N ASN A 577 4.58 -20.93 1.99
CA ASN A 577 5.51 -22.05 2.14
C ASN A 577 6.65 -21.99 1.11
N GLN A 578 6.39 -21.50 -0.11
CA GLN A 578 7.41 -21.28 -1.13
C GLN A 578 8.39 -20.18 -0.70
N VAL A 579 7.90 -19.07 -0.15
CA VAL A 579 8.73 -17.98 0.40
C VAL A 579 9.71 -18.51 1.45
N LEU A 580 9.23 -19.34 2.39
CA LEU A 580 10.08 -19.92 3.44
C LEU A 580 11.06 -20.95 2.85
N THR A 581 10.64 -21.76 1.89
CA THR A 581 11.48 -22.75 1.23
C THR A 581 12.61 -22.08 0.43
N ASP A 582 12.34 -21.00 -0.25
CA ASP A 582 13.32 -20.19 -0.97
C ASP A 582 14.34 -19.53 -0.03
N GLY A 583 13.90 -19.17 1.17
CA GLY A 583 14.73 -18.60 2.21
C GLY A 583 15.42 -17.28 1.85
N LYS A 584 14.85 -16.54 0.89
CA LYS A 584 15.40 -15.28 0.36
C LYS A 584 14.86 -14.07 1.12
N ALA A 585 13.56 -14.06 1.44
CA ALA A 585 12.87 -12.94 2.06
C ALA A 585 13.14 -12.83 3.55
N THR A 586 13.08 -11.60 4.06
CA THR A 586 13.15 -11.30 5.49
C THR A 586 11.86 -10.68 6.03
N ALA A 587 10.99 -10.24 5.13
CA ALA A 587 9.63 -9.82 5.43
C ALA A 587 8.70 -10.17 4.27
N VAL A 588 7.44 -10.46 4.58
CA VAL A 588 6.36 -10.82 3.64
C VAL A 588 5.24 -9.82 3.77
N ASN A 589 4.79 -9.29 2.66
CA ASN A 589 3.58 -8.46 2.55
C ASN A 589 2.41 -9.30 2.06
N SER A 590 1.24 -9.07 2.66
CA SER A 590 -0.04 -9.66 2.25
C SER A 590 -1.13 -8.61 2.27
N SER A 591 -1.40 -8.02 1.11
CA SER A 591 -2.43 -6.99 0.94
C SER A 591 -3.77 -7.61 0.53
N PHE A 592 -4.22 -8.58 1.32
CA PHE A 592 -5.51 -9.24 1.15
C PHE A 592 -6.07 -9.69 2.49
N GLY A 593 -7.38 -9.87 2.54
CA GLY A 593 -8.01 -10.36 3.74
C GLY A 593 -9.47 -10.76 3.56
N GLY A 594 -9.98 -11.43 4.57
CA GLY A 594 -11.37 -11.85 4.67
C GLY A 594 -11.73 -12.19 6.12
N CYS A 595 -13.02 -12.35 6.39
CA CYS A 595 -13.49 -12.66 7.74
C CYS A 595 -12.83 -13.93 8.29
N GLU A 596 -12.08 -13.84 9.39
CA GLU A 596 -11.35 -14.98 9.97
C GLU A 596 -12.24 -16.17 10.35
N SER A 597 -13.46 -15.89 10.80
CA SER A 597 -14.40 -16.94 11.21
C SER A 597 -15.09 -17.62 10.02
N SER A 598 -14.87 -17.14 8.82
CA SER A 598 -15.42 -17.72 7.59
C SER A 598 -14.70 -19.00 7.20
N ASP A 599 -13.39 -19.05 7.44
CA ASP A 599 -12.55 -20.23 7.20
C ASP A 599 -11.48 -20.37 8.29
N VAL A 600 -11.86 -20.98 9.40
CA VAL A 600 -10.96 -21.19 10.55
C VAL A 600 -9.75 -22.05 10.20
N PRO A 601 -9.86 -23.13 9.39
CA PRO A 601 -8.71 -23.87 8.91
C PRO A 601 -7.67 -23.02 8.20
N PHE A 602 -8.10 -22.16 7.28
CA PHE A 602 -7.22 -21.22 6.59
C PHE A 602 -6.49 -20.28 7.56
N ALA A 603 -7.20 -19.69 8.52
CA ALA A 603 -6.60 -18.82 9.52
C ALA A 603 -5.56 -19.58 10.38
N ASP A 604 -5.84 -20.82 10.77
CA ASP A 604 -4.93 -21.66 11.59
C ASP A 604 -3.71 -22.12 10.79
N SER A 605 -3.86 -22.56 9.55
CA SER A 605 -2.76 -23.03 8.72
C SER A 605 -1.80 -21.90 8.34
N THR A 606 -2.32 -20.75 7.91
CA THR A 606 -1.50 -19.56 7.57
C THR A 606 -0.73 -19.06 8.78
N ASN A 607 -1.38 -19.00 9.97
CA ASN A 607 -0.70 -18.64 11.21
C ASN A 607 0.42 -19.65 11.58
N SER A 608 0.22 -20.94 11.30
CA SER A 608 1.26 -21.95 11.53
C SER A 608 2.48 -21.74 10.62
N ILE A 609 2.25 -21.40 9.34
CA ILE A 609 3.36 -21.09 8.42
C ILE A 609 4.09 -19.82 8.88
N ALA A 610 3.37 -18.80 9.33
CA ALA A 610 3.98 -17.59 9.89
C ALA A 610 4.79 -17.89 11.17
N GLU A 611 4.37 -18.85 12.02
CA GLU A 611 5.15 -19.33 13.16
C GLU A 611 6.49 -19.94 12.73
N GLN A 612 6.51 -20.75 11.66
CA GLN A 612 7.76 -21.20 11.05
C GLN A 612 8.60 -19.99 10.63
N GLY A 613 8.01 -19.02 9.92
CA GLY A 613 8.68 -17.78 9.53
C GLY A 613 9.29 -17.04 10.70
N ALA A 614 8.55 -16.86 11.78
CA ALA A 614 9.04 -16.24 13.02
C ALA A 614 10.25 -17.01 13.59
N SER A 615 10.24 -18.35 13.54
CA SER A 615 11.37 -19.17 13.98
C SER A 615 12.62 -19.04 13.09
N GLU A 616 12.44 -18.70 11.82
CA GLU A 616 13.50 -18.54 10.80
C GLU A 616 13.93 -17.08 10.58
N GLY A 617 13.31 -16.14 11.28
CA GLY A 617 13.61 -14.71 11.19
C GLY A 617 12.99 -14.03 9.97
N VAL A 618 11.80 -14.46 9.59
CA VAL A 618 10.96 -13.84 8.55
C VAL A 618 9.74 -13.23 9.22
N GLU A 619 9.51 -11.95 8.96
CA GLU A 619 8.31 -11.22 9.39
C GLU A 619 7.17 -11.44 8.40
N PHE A 620 5.97 -11.65 8.90
CA PHE A 620 4.75 -11.69 8.11
C PHE A 620 3.84 -10.52 8.47
N SER A 621 3.70 -9.56 7.56
CA SER A 621 2.78 -8.41 7.70
C SER A 621 1.56 -8.61 6.81
N ALA A 622 0.40 -8.27 7.34
CA ALA A 622 -0.85 -8.36 6.59
C ALA A 622 -1.77 -7.16 6.87
N SER A 623 -2.49 -6.76 5.85
CA SER A 623 -3.53 -5.74 5.92
C SER A 623 -4.65 -6.16 6.88
N SER A 624 -5.01 -5.29 7.83
CA SER A 624 -6.04 -5.61 8.83
C SER A 624 -7.48 -5.62 8.28
N GLY A 625 -7.68 -5.14 7.05
CA GLY A 625 -8.96 -5.00 6.37
C GLY A 625 -9.42 -3.55 6.27
N ASP A 626 -10.48 -3.29 5.50
CA ASP A 626 -10.96 -1.96 5.16
C ASP A 626 -12.42 -1.71 5.56
N SER A 627 -13.08 -2.72 6.13
CA SER A 627 -14.47 -2.60 6.60
C SER A 627 -14.58 -2.22 8.09
N GLY A 628 -13.53 -1.64 8.65
CA GLY A 628 -13.44 -1.22 10.04
C GLY A 628 -13.59 -2.38 11.02
N SER A 629 -14.56 -2.28 11.95
CA SER A 629 -14.84 -3.36 12.90
C SER A 629 -15.72 -4.49 12.32
N ASN A 630 -16.12 -4.41 11.07
CA ASN A 630 -17.18 -5.23 10.48
C ASN A 630 -16.71 -6.12 9.33
N GLU A 631 -15.50 -6.65 9.41
CA GLU A 631 -14.88 -7.52 8.39
C GLU A 631 -15.69 -8.79 8.07
N CYS A 632 -16.70 -9.10 8.86
CA CYS A 632 -17.56 -10.25 8.67
C CYS A 632 -18.97 -9.88 8.12
N ASN A 633 -18.98 -9.28 6.93
CA ASN A 633 -20.23 -8.90 6.21
C ASN A 633 -21.15 -8.00 7.04
N GLY A 634 -20.62 -6.88 7.52
CA GLY A 634 -21.35 -5.95 8.38
C GLY A 634 -21.51 -6.41 9.83
N SER A 635 -21.01 -7.59 10.17
CA SER A 635 -20.92 -8.08 11.54
C SER A 635 -19.52 -7.87 12.08
N LYS A 636 -19.43 -7.68 13.40
CA LYS A 636 -18.13 -7.59 14.08
C LYS A 636 -17.27 -8.81 13.81
N GLY A 637 -16.05 -8.57 13.41
CA GLY A 637 -15.06 -9.59 13.12
C GLY A 637 -13.76 -8.95 12.68
N VAL A 638 -12.75 -9.77 12.52
CA VAL A 638 -11.41 -9.35 12.11
C VAL A 638 -10.99 -10.15 10.87
N SER A 639 -10.00 -9.64 10.18
CA SER A 639 -9.51 -10.22 8.93
C SER A 639 -8.48 -11.32 9.18
N ALA A 640 -8.54 -12.42 8.39
CA ALA A 640 -7.44 -13.37 8.21
C ALA A 640 -6.72 -13.07 6.89
N PRO A 641 -5.38 -13.22 6.80
CA PRO A 641 -4.50 -13.84 7.79
C PRO A 641 -4.06 -12.91 8.92
N ALA A 642 -4.34 -11.61 8.85
CA ALA A 642 -3.89 -10.59 9.81
C ALA A 642 -4.27 -10.88 11.28
N GLY A 643 -5.39 -11.61 11.51
CA GLY A 643 -5.82 -12.04 12.82
C GLY A 643 -4.90 -13.06 13.50
N GLY A 644 -3.99 -13.69 12.77
CA GLY A 644 -3.06 -14.70 13.28
C GLY A 644 -2.04 -14.11 14.26
N PRO A 645 -1.76 -14.76 15.40
CA PRO A 645 -0.79 -14.28 16.38
C PRO A 645 0.64 -14.07 15.88
N TYR A 646 1.04 -14.71 14.79
CA TYR A 646 2.37 -14.59 14.19
C TYR A 646 2.40 -13.69 12.94
N PHE A 647 1.30 -12.95 12.70
CA PHE A 647 1.25 -11.86 11.72
C PHE A 647 1.27 -10.52 12.43
N SER A 648 2.08 -9.59 11.95
CA SER A 648 1.87 -8.19 12.29
C SER A 648 0.68 -7.65 11.50
N SER A 649 -0.37 -7.32 12.21
CA SER A 649 -1.62 -6.78 11.64
C SER A 649 -1.51 -5.28 11.48
N ILE A 650 -1.55 -4.81 10.24
CA ILE A 650 -1.32 -3.40 9.91
C ILE A 650 -2.64 -2.70 9.63
N GLY A 651 -3.00 -1.78 10.52
CA GLY A 651 -4.21 -0.97 10.44
C GLY A 651 -4.05 0.27 9.60
N GLY A 652 -5.19 0.95 9.36
CA GLY A 652 -5.27 2.17 8.58
C GLY A 652 -5.69 3.37 9.43
N ILE A 653 -5.04 4.51 9.22
CA ILE A 653 -5.32 5.78 9.90
C ILE A 653 -5.24 6.97 8.95
N ASP A 654 -5.87 8.06 9.34
CA ASP A 654 -5.64 9.38 8.77
C ASP A 654 -4.65 10.16 9.65
N PHE A 655 -3.99 11.14 9.06
CA PHE A 655 -3.07 12.00 9.80
C PHE A 655 -3.07 13.45 9.28
N THR A 656 -2.56 14.36 10.10
CA THR A 656 -2.14 15.68 9.65
C THR A 656 -0.67 15.87 9.99
N ASP A 657 0.01 16.67 9.19
CA ASP A 657 1.39 17.06 9.43
C ASP A 657 1.54 18.58 9.48
N THR A 658 2.65 19.02 10.06
CA THR A 658 3.02 20.43 10.04
C THR A 658 3.50 20.88 8.66
N SER A 659 3.56 22.18 8.41
CA SER A 659 4.17 22.75 7.19
C SER A 659 5.65 22.34 6.99
N ALA A 660 6.29 21.78 8.00
CA ALA A 660 7.63 21.21 7.94
C ALA A 660 7.61 19.70 7.61
N GLY A 661 6.42 19.10 7.44
CA GLY A 661 6.24 17.68 7.16
C GLY A 661 6.52 16.79 8.38
N VAL A 662 6.19 17.23 9.57
CA VAL A 662 6.29 16.43 10.81
C VAL A 662 4.88 16.00 11.21
N LEU A 663 4.68 14.71 11.47
CA LEU A 663 3.41 14.15 11.92
C LEU A 663 2.89 14.92 13.16
N GLU A 664 1.70 15.46 13.06
CA GLU A 664 1.10 16.31 14.11
C GLU A 664 -0.03 15.58 14.83
N THR A 665 -1.00 15.04 14.08
CA THR A 665 -2.14 14.32 14.66
C THR A 665 -2.36 13.02 13.90
N VAL A 666 -2.88 12.01 14.62
CA VAL A 666 -3.33 10.75 14.09
C VAL A 666 -4.79 10.57 14.49
N THR A 667 -5.61 10.26 13.52
CA THR A 667 -7.06 10.07 13.70
C THR A 667 -7.51 8.81 12.96
N MET A 668 -8.66 8.27 13.36
CA MET A 668 -9.36 7.27 12.57
C MET A 668 -10.45 7.98 11.80
N GLY A 669 -10.32 8.00 10.49
CA GLY A 669 -11.33 8.51 9.57
C GLY A 669 -12.10 7.39 8.87
N SER A 670 -13.04 7.81 8.05
CA SER A 670 -13.72 6.95 7.09
C SER A 670 -13.70 7.66 5.75
N VAL A 671 -13.25 6.96 4.73
CA VAL A 671 -13.27 7.42 3.35
C VAL A 671 -14.28 6.56 2.60
N ASP A 672 -15.29 7.20 2.00
CA ASP A 672 -16.37 6.54 1.25
C ASP A 672 -17.15 5.45 2.00
N GLY A 673 -17.01 5.40 3.32
CA GLY A 673 -17.65 4.42 4.20
C GLY A 673 -16.70 3.33 4.70
N ASP A 674 -15.50 3.26 4.14
CA ASP A 674 -14.43 2.34 4.53
C ASP A 674 -13.54 2.96 5.60
N SER A 675 -12.93 2.11 6.42
CA SER A 675 -11.98 2.51 7.46
C SER A 675 -11.10 1.33 7.83
N GLY A 676 -9.92 1.61 8.36
CA GLY A 676 -8.96 0.56 8.75
C GLY A 676 -9.57 -0.50 9.66
N GLY A 677 -9.33 -1.76 9.30
CA GLY A 677 -9.84 -2.93 10.00
C GLY A 677 -9.28 -3.07 11.41
N GLY A 678 -10.12 -3.57 12.31
CA GLY A 678 -9.66 -3.86 13.68
C GLY A 678 -10.75 -4.38 14.60
N GLY A 679 -10.31 -5.07 15.63
CA GLY A 679 -11.21 -5.73 16.56
C GLY A 679 -10.53 -6.79 17.42
N VAL A 680 -11.28 -7.85 17.73
CA VAL A 680 -10.83 -8.96 18.57
C VAL A 680 -11.13 -10.27 17.85
N SER A 681 -10.13 -11.10 17.70
CA SER A 681 -10.25 -12.43 17.11
C SER A 681 -11.20 -13.30 17.91
N THR A 682 -11.98 -14.09 17.19
CA THR A 682 -12.83 -15.15 17.75
C THR A 682 -12.22 -16.55 17.55
N VAL A 683 -11.11 -16.62 16.81
CA VAL A 683 -10.37 -17.84 16.48
C VAL A 683 -9.17 -18.00 17.40
N PHE A 684 -8.41 -16.94 17.59
CA PHE A 684 -7.17 -16.96 18.35
C PHE A 684 -7.33 -16.34 19.76
N SER A 685 -6.78 -17.00 20.74
CA SER A 685 -6.72 -16.49 22.12
C SER A 685 -5.78 -15.30 22.23
N LEU A 686 -5.92 -14.52 23.31
CA LEU A 686 -5.02 -13.40 23.60
C LEU A 686 -3.57 -13.90 23.74
N PRO A 687 -2.64 -13.46 22.87
CA PRO A 687 -1.25 -13.89 22.94
C PRO A 687 -0.53 -13.24 24.14
N SER A 688 0.57 -13.88 24.57
CA SER A 688 1.30 -13.44 25.76
C SER A 688 1.88 -12.03 25.62
N TYR A 689 2.29 -11.62 24.43
CA TYR A 689 2.84 -10.28 24.17
C TYR A 689 1.80 -9.17 24.27
N GLN A 690 0.51 -9.48 24.14
CA GLN A 690 -0.59 -8.55 24.36
C GLN A 690 -1.10 -8.58 25.82
N SER A 691 -0.68 -9.58 26.60
CA SER A 691 -1.18 -9.75 27.97
C SER A 691 -0.66 -8.65 28.89
N GLY A 692 -1.56 -8.08 29.70
CA GLY A 692 -1.22 -7.02 30.65
C GLY A 692 -1.13 -5.61 30.05
N ILE A 693 -1.33 -5.46 28.76
CA ILE A 693 -1.40 -4.15 28.10
C ILE A 693 -2.76 -3.51 28.40
N THR A 694 -2.75 -2.24 28.81
CA THR A 694 -3.99 -1.48 29.06
C THR A 694 -4.74 -1.25 27.73
N GLY A 695 -6.06 -1.43 27.76
CA GLY A 695 -6.92 -1.32 26.59
C GLY A 695 -7.17 -2.64 25.84
N MET A 696 -6.44 -3.71 26.18
CA MET A 696 -6.65 -5.04 25.59
C MET A 696 -7.97 -5.67 26.03
N ILE A 697 -8.67 -6.26 25.08
CA ILE A 697 -9.83 -7.10 25.35
C ILE A 697 -9.34 -8.55 25.45
N THR A 698 -9.61 -9.20 26.60
CA THR A 698 -8.97 -10.47 26.97
C THR A 698 -9.61 -11.72 26.35
N SER A 699 -10.68 -11.56 25.57
CA SER A 699 -11.39 -12.69 24.96
C SER A 699 -10.69 -13.28 23.73
N GLY A 700 -9.72 -12.59 23.13
CA GLY A 700 -8.98 -13.04 21.97
C GLY A 700 -7.84 -12.10 21.62
N ARG A 701 -7.09 -12.44 20.54
CA ARG A 701 -6.07 -11.57 19.97
C ARG A 701 -6.70 -10.25 19.51
N ASN A 702 -6.08 -9.14 19.86
CA ASN A 702 -6.52 -7.80 19.45
C ASN A 702 -5.72 -7.33 18.25
N GLN A 703 -6.37 -6.68 17.29
CA GLN A 703 -5.77 -6.08 16.12
C GLN A 703 -6.39 -4.70 15.81
N PRO A 704 -5.68 -3.84 15.03
CA PRO A 704 -4.34 -4.01 14.46
C PRO A 704 -3.25 -3.90 15.52
N ASP A 705 -1.99 -4.21 15.15
CA ASP A 705 -0.84 -3.99 16.04
C ASP A 705 -0.38 -2.55 15.98
N ILE A 706 -0.04 -2.06 14.78
CA ILE A 706 0.26 -0.66 14.47
C ILE A 706 -0.59 -0.21 13.29
N SER A 707 -0.63 1.08 13.04
CA SER A 707 -1.38 1.64 11.91
C SER A 707 -0.55 2.64 11.12
N LEU A 708 -0.73 2.62 9.81
CA LEU A 708 -0.12 3.50 8.82
C LEU A 708 -1.22 4.13 7.95
N PRO A 709 -0.92 5.01 7.00
CA PRO A 709 -1.95 5.73 6.25
C PRO A 709 -2.94 4.86 5.51
N PHE A 710 -4.20 5.32 5.47
CA PHE A 710 -5.34 4.64 4.85
C PHE A 710 -5.97 5.43 3.70
N PHE A 711 -5.81 6.73 3.65
CA PHE A 711 -6.47 7.62 2.67
C PHE A 711 -5.95 7.41 1.24
N PRO A 712 -6.63 7.95 0.20
CA PRO A 712 -6.26 7.68 -1.19
C PRO A 712 -4.81 8.00 -1.53
N VAL A 713 -4.16 7.06 -2.19
CA VAL A 713 -2.79 7.15 -2.70
C VAL A 713 -2.79 6.96 -4.21
N ALA A 714 -1.98 7.74 -4.92
CA ALA A 714 -1.85 7.62 -6.37
C ALA A 714 -0.99 6.41 -6.74
N VAL A 715 -1.53 5.54 -7.57
CA VAL A 715 -0.90 4.34 -8.10
C VAL A 715 -0.91 4.41 -9.62
N TYR A 716 0.18 4.04 -10.27
CA TYR A 716 0.23 3.90 -11.72
C TYR A 716 0.00 2.44 -12.10
N THR A 717 -1.19 2.13 -12.59
CA THR A 717 -1.63 0.79 -12.93
C THR A 717 -2.49 0.80 -14.19
N GLY A 718 -2.59 -0.31 -14.93
CA GLY A 718 -3.38 -0.38 -16.16
C GLY A 718 -2.97 0.64 -17.23
N GLY A 719 -1.76 1.22 -17.14
CA GLY A 719 -1.26 2.27 -18.04
C GLY A 719 -1.75 3.68 -17.70
N SER A 720 -2.37 3.90 -16.55
CA SER A 720 -2.88 5.20 -16.07
C SER A 720 -2.68 5.39 -14.58
N TRP A 721 -2.76 6.64 -14.12
CA TRP A 721 -2.85 6.94 -12.70
C TRP A 721 -4.27 6.71 -12.20
N GLY A 722 -4.38 6.08 -11.04
CA GLY A 722 -5.61 5.93 -10.27
C GLY A 722 -5.36 6.24 -8.82
N GLU A 723 -6.41 6.49 -8.05
CA GLU A 723 -6.36 6.63 -6.60
C GLU A 723 -6.92 5.38 -5.96
N TYR A 724 -6.18 4.85 -5.02
CA TYR A 724 -6.52 3.68 -4.24
C TYR A 724 -6.38 3.97 -2.77
N LEU A 725 -7.26 3.42 -1.96
CA LEU A 725 -7.21 3.54 -0.51
C LEU A 725 -7.23 2.14 0.10
N GLY A 726 -6.86 2.06 1.36
CA GLY A 726 -6.95 0.81 2.09
C GLY A 726 -5.73 0.52 2.95
N THR A 727 -5.86 -0.47 3.81
CA THR A 727 -4.75 -1.05 4.56
C THR A 727 -3.74 -1.76 3.65
N SER A 728 -4.07 -1.93 2.37
CA SER A 728 -3.15 -2.32 1.30
C SER A 728 -1.99 -1.36 1.09
N TRP A 729 -2.16 -0.08 1.42
CA TRP A 729 -1.04 0.85 1.45
C TRP A 729 -0.26 0.76 2.76
N SER A 730 -0.95 0.57 3.88
CA SER A 730 -0.34 0.50 5.22
C SER A 730 0.60 -0.71 5.36
N SER A 731 0.19 -1.87 4.88
CA SER A 731 0.95 -3.11 5.02
C SER A 731 2.29 -3.08 4.28
N PRO A 732 2.39 -2.75 2.98
CA PRO A 732 3.68 -2.67 2.29
C PRO A 732 4.55 -1.52 2.82
N ALA A 733 3.98 -0.41 3.32
CA ALA A 733 4.74 0.64 3.99
C ALA A 733 5.41 0.11 5.27
N SER A 734 4.71 -0.72 6.05
CA SER A 734 5.29 -1.37 7.23
C SER A 734 6.43 -2.33 6.84
N VAL A 735 6.26 -3.12 5.78
CA VAL A 735 7.32 -4.00 5.26
C VAL A 735 8.55 -3.19 4.82
N ALA A 736 8.37 -2.06 4.16
CA ALA A 736 9.49 -1.17 3.81
C ALA A 736 10.26 -0.73 5.06
N MET A 737 9.56 -0.26 6.11
CA MET A 737 10.18 0.11 7.40
C MET A 737 10.97 -1.05 8.02
N ILE A 738 10.44 -2.28 7.99
CA ILE A 738 11.09 -3.46 8.56
C ILE A 738 12.34 -3.82 7.74
N ILE A 739 12.29 -3.75 6.42
CA ILE A 739 13.44 -4.00 5.54
C ILE A 739 14.55 -2.99 5.78
N GLU A 740 14.22 -1.72 5.96
CA GLU A 740 15.16 -0.66 6.30
C GLU A 740 15.74 -0.86 7.71
N ALA A 741 14.92 -1.28 8.66
CA ALA A 741 15.39 -1.60 10.01
C ALA A 741 16.32 -2.84 10.01
N ASN A 742 16.07 -3.84 9.17
CA ASN A 742 17.01 -4.95 8.95
C ASN A 742 18.38 -4.43 8.46
N GLN A 743 18.39 -3.47 7.53
CA GLN A 743 19.63 -2.82 7.08
C GLN A 743 20.31 -2.05 8.20
N LEU A 744 19.55 -1.28 8.96
CA LEU A 744 20.06 -0.48 10.09
C LEU A 744 20.81 -1.35 11.10
N HIS A 745 20.24 -2.48 11.46
CA HIS A 745 20.81 -3.43 12.41
C HIS A 745 21.78 -4.44 11.79
N ALA A 746 21.94 -4.44 10.46
CA ALA A 746 22.72 -5.41 9.69
C ALA A 746 22.35 -6.87 10.05
N THR A 747 21.08 -7.13 10.35
CA THR A 747 20.56 -8.45 10.73
C THR A 747 19.06 -8.53 10.42
N LYS A 748 18.53 -9.75 10.31
CA LYS A 748 17.09 -9.99 10.29
C LYS A 748 16.50 -9.62 11.66
N LEU A 749 15.37 -8.92 11.67
CA LEU A 749 14.62 -8.63 12.90
C LEU A 749 13.71 -9.80 13.29
N GLY A 750 13.16 -10.50 12.30
CA GLY A 750 12.15 -11.53 12.48
C GLY A 750 10.84 -10.94 12.93
N TRP A 751 10.01 -11.73 13.58
CA TRP A 751 8.69 -11.33 14.07
C TRP A 751 8.80 -10.26 15.16
N ILE A 752 8.24 -9.07 14.88
CA ILE A 752 8.47 -7.85 15.66
C ILE A 752 7.45 -7.60 16.78
N ASP A 753 6.28 -8.25 16.77
CA ASP A 753 5.19 -7.92 17.69
C ASP A 753 5.60 -7.96 19.17
N PRO A 754 6.33 -8.97 19.68
CA PRO A 754 6.75 -8.95 21.07
C PRO A 754 7.58 -7.72 21.45
N THR A 755 8.40 -7.22 20.53
CA THR A 755 9.23 -6.03 20.75
C THR A 755 8.39 -4.76 20.74
N ILE A 756 7.51 -4.58 19.73
CA ILE A 756 6.66 -3.37 19.65
C ILE A 756 5.71 -3.26 20.84
N TYR A 757 5.15 -4.37 21.32
CA TYR A 757 4.33 -4.36 22.53
C TYR A 757 5.13 -4.14 23.81
N SER A 758 6.36 -4.61 23.88
CA SER A 758 7.27 -4.32 25.00
C SER A 758 7.60 -2.83 25.07
N LEU A 759 7.87 -2.20 23.91
CA LEU A 759 8.11 -0.76 23.82
C LEU A 759 6.86 0.04 24.20
N PHE A 760 5.69 -0.37 23.73
CA PHE A 760 4.42 0.26 24.08
C PHE A 760 4.11 0.17 25.57
N GLY A 761 4.38 -0.94 26.21
CA GLY A 761 4.24 -1.13 27.67
C GLY A 761 5.24 -0.32 28.52
N SER A 762 6.23 0.31 27.89
CA SER A 762 7.25 1.11 28.58
C SER A 762 6.76 2.53 28.90
N THR A 763 7.42 3.19 29.84
CA THR A 763 7.11 4.58 30.20
C THR A 763 7.46 5.59 29.11
N GLY A 764 8.28 5.20 28.10
CA GLY A 764 8.73 6.02 26.99
C GLY A 764 8.03 5.69 25.67
N TYR A 765 6.86 5.04 25.67
CA TYR A 765 6.22 4.61 24.44
C TYR A 765 5.97 5.73 23.41
N SER A 766 5.71 6.96 23.88
CA SER A 766 5.53 8.14 23.04
C SER A 766 6.78 8.55 22.25
N ASP A 767 7.94 8.02 22.60
CA ASP A 767 9.16 8.22 21.82
C ASP A 767 9.11 7.42 20.51
N TYR A 768 8.34 6.32 20.46
CA TYR A 768 8.24 5.39 19.35
C TYR A 768 6.95 5.48 18.55
N TYR A 769 5.86 5.98 19.18
CA TYR A 769 4.53 5.99 18.58
C TYR A 769 3.82 7.32 18.77
N THR A 770 3.01 7.69 17.78
CA THR A 770 2.03 8.75 17.86
C THR A 770 0.66 8.09 18.04
N PRO A 771 -0.03 8.29 19.16
CA PRO A 771 -1.31 7.64 19.42
C PRO A 771 -2.41 8.21 18.53
N CYS A 772 -3.38 7.38 18.18
CA CYS A 772 -4.63 7.84 17.59
C CYS A 772 -5.47 8.58 18.63
N THR A 773 -5.84 9.82 18.35
CA THR A 773 -6.45 10.71 19.35
C THR A 773 -7.96 10.87 19.21
N SER A 774 -8.52 10.59 18.03
CA SER A 774 -9.96 10.73 17.76
C SER A 774 -10.42 9.88 16.60
N GLY A 775 -11.73 9.68 16.49
CA GLY A 775 -12.35 8.84 15.47
C GLY A 775 -12.61 7.43 15.95
N SER A 776 -13.20 6.62 15.06
CA SER A 776 -13.54 5.22 15.31
C SER A 776 -13.61 4.43 14.01
N ASN A 777 -13.36 3.11 14.08
CA ASN A 777 -13.58 2.18 12.98
C ASN A 777 -14.97 1.52 13.00
N GLY A 778 -15.94 2.18 13.62
CA GLY A 778 -17.29 1.68 13.83
C GLY A 778 -17.53 1.26 15.28
N ALA A 779 -17.07 0.07 15.71
CA ALA A 779 -17.32 -0.41 17.06
C ALA A 779 -16.28 0.04 18.10
N TYR A 780 -15.11 0.44 17.68
CA TYR A 780 -14.01 0.80 18.56
C TYR A 780 -13.53 2.22 18.25
N SER A 781 -13.20 2.95 19.31
CA SER A 781 -12.74 4.34 19.20
C SER A 781 -11.25 4.45 19.50
N CYS A 782 -10.60 5.44 18.90
CA CYS A 782 -9.23 5.81 19.23
C CYS A 782 -9.07 6.18 20.71
N SER A 783 -7.90 5.92 21.25
CA SER A 783 -7.49 6.32 22.59
C SER A 783 -6.05 6.86 22.56
N ALA A 784 -5.85 8.02 23.18
CA ALA A 784 -4.55 8.66 23.26
C ALA A 784 -3.63 8.05 24.33
N THR A 785 -4.13 7.18 25.19
CA THR A 785 -3.43 6.77 26.42
C THR A 785 -3.33 5.27 26.60
N GLU A 786 -3.98 4.48 25.75
CA GLU A 786 -4.02 3.03 25.84
C GLU A 786 -4.16 2.40 24.46
N TYR A 787 -3.86 1.12 24.35
CA TYR A 787 -4.14 0.36 23.13
C TYR A 787 -5.64 0.42 22.81
N ASN A 788 -5.96 0.49 21.53
CA ASN A 788 -7.35 0.47 21.07
C ASN A 788 -7.51 -0.38 19.80
N GLN A 789 -8.64 -1.05 19.67
CA GLN A 789 -8.92 -1.94 18.54
C GLN A 789 -9.29 -1.18 17.25
N ALA A 790 -9.22 0.14 17.24
CA ALA A 790 -9.37 0.95 16.03
C ALA A 790 -8.03 1.13 15.31
N ALA A 791 -6.98 1.54 16.05
CA ALA A 791 -5.69 1.90 15.48
C ALA A 791 -4.49 1.17 16.13
N GLY A 792 -4.75 0.17 16.96
CA GLY A 792 -3.69 -0.57 17.65
C GLY A 792 -2.91 0.29 18.66
N ILE A 793 -1.61 0.15 18.64
CA ILE A 793 -0.65 0.96 19.41
C ILE A 793 -0.67 2.42 18.90
N GLY A 794 -1.00 2.63 17.63
CA GLY A 794 -0.96 3.93 16.95
C GLY A 794 0.02 3.94 15.78
N ALA A 795 0.37 5.13 15.30
CA ALA A 795 1.29 5.32 14.19
C ALA A 795 2.76 5.22 14.65
N PRO A 796 3.61 4.47 13.97
CA PRO A 796 5.02 4.41 14.30
C PRO A 796 5.74 5.73 13.96
N LYS A 797 6.65 6.17 14.82
CA LYS A 797 7.74 7.08 14.46
C LYS A 797 8.85 6.21 13.89
N ALA A 798 8.83 6.00 12.58
CA ALA A 798 9.50 4.86 11.96
C ALA A 798 11.01 4.79 12.23
N TRP A 799 11.72 5.94 12.23
CA TRP A 799 13.12 5.98 12.59
C TRP A 799 13.40 5.59 14.04
N ALA A 800 12.62 6.17 14.97
CA ALA A 800 12.79 5.86 16.39
C ALA A 800 12.44 4.41 16.69
N LEU A 801 11.36 3.89 16.09
CA LEU A 801 10.97 2.49 16.21
C LEU A 801 12.03 1.57 15.60
N ALA A 802 12.48 1.84 14.38
CA ALA A 802 13.50 1.06 13.69
C ALA A 802 14.81 0.94 14.50
N ASN A 803 15.22 2.01 15.20
CA ASN A 803 16.38 1.97 16.08
C ASN A 803 16.16 1.15 17.36
N ALA A 804 14.91 0.99 17.80
CA ALA A 804 14.57 0.24 19.02
C ALA A 804 14.26 -1.24 18.74
N LEU A 805 13.87 -1.52 17.49
CA LEU A 805 13.73 -2.90 17.00
C LEU A 805 15.10 -3.58 16.88
#